data_d12f3f801ef3e45a6108c817a4a49cc2
#
_entry.id   d12f3f801ef3e45a6108c817a4a49cc2
#
_cell.length_a   1.000
_cell.length_b   1.000
_cell.length_c   1.000
_cell.angle_alpha   90.00
_cell.angle_beta   90.00
_cell.angle_gamma   90.00
#
_symmetry.space_group_name_H-M   'P 1'
#
loop_
_entity.id
_entity.type
_entity.pdbx_description
1 polymer ?
#
loop_
_entity_poly.entity_id
_entity_poly.type
_entity_poly.pdbx_seq_one_letter_code
_entity_poly.pdbx_strand_id
1 'polypeptide(L)'
;MEKYEKIRVVGRGAYGIVHLCQRLSDKKLFIIKQIPVEQMTKDERQAALNEVKVLSMLNHINIIEYYENFLEDKALMIVMEYAPGGTLLDYLQSRNGQLLDEEEILKFFAQMLLSLQHVHSKQILHRDLKTQNILLDKKKELVKIGDFGISKVLSSKSKAFTVVGTPCYISPELCEGKPYNQKSDIWALGCVLYELASLKRAFEATTLPALILKIMRGTFSPISDVYSVELRSLILSMLHLDPNKRPHINQIMAQPIVINALMYLHTDMGSVPCTRICRPLSNMPSSSRGRTAVKGGNSARGRSLIQALSTVFSWGGGVNTPIKLPLPSSETQVIQVSTGRTQKAAVTKNGRLFFWESSGVSSESIIPGAVDSGTNIPVYVPRYLEGQAAVTIHHVACGDLFNACLTDRGILMTYGSGANGCLGHGNYQDVAQAKIVEALLGYEVVQVSCGASHVLAVTNEHEVFSWGRGDNGELGLNNQESYPCPQEIPIAGEEMLPSHVYCGVDCSMIITQDGQLLACGNNRYNKLGLDVIDESGTSISTVEEQTVFTPVRSYPITNIKVKHVALGTSHSAILSEEGECYMLGTNQFGQLGCDDTLLPRQPYHITLFNDKIHTLACGDTFTVAALQDGEVYTWGKGSRGRLGRPDQQSNLPMKVNITGEEPFQVVCISCSHGNTLLATKRKY
;
A
#
# COMPACT_ATOMS: atom_id res chain seq x y z
N MET A 1 2.23 -30.61 25.56
CA MET A 1 3.01 -31.45 24.58
C MET A 1 2.19 -32.52 23.87
N GLU A 2 0.99 -32.83 24.31
CA GLU A 2 0.15 -33.90 23.70
C GLU A 2 -0.06 -33.73 22.17
N LYS A 3 0.00 -32.51 21.66
CA LYS A 3 -0.14 -32.24 20.22
C LYS A 3 1.17 -32.40 19.42
N TYR A 4 2.33 -32.46 20.11
CA TYR A 4 3.65 -32.40 19.49
C TYR A 4 4.55 -33.56 19.93
N GLU A 5 5.22 -34.18 18.97
CA GLU A 5 6.25 -35.19 19.20
C GLU A 5 7.63 -34.55 19.09
N LYS A 6 8.48 -34.70 20.12
CA LYS A 6 9.87 -34.18 20.09
C LYS A 6 10.73 -35.07 19.20
N ILE A 7 11.36 -34.48 18.18
CA ILE A 7 12.27 -35.20 17.27
C ILE A 7 13.70 -35.13 17.78
N ARG A 8 14.20 -33.90 18.03
CA ARG A 8 15.57 -33.69 18.53
C ARG A 8 15.73 -32.31 19.16
N VAL A 9 16.78 -32.16 19.95
CA VAL A 9 17.25 -30.84 20.41
C VAL A 9 18.00 -30.16 19.27
N VAL A 10 17.63 -28.90 18.97
CA VAL A 10 18.26 -28.07 17.93
C VAL A 10 19.28 -27.14 18.54
N GLY A 11 19.04 -26.65 19.74
CA GLY A 11 19.93 -25.76 20.46
C GLY A 11 19.69 -25.69 21.93
N ARG A 12 20.73 -25.31 22.68
CA ARG A 12 20.66 -25.02 24.11
C ARG A 12 21.20 -23.61 24.32
N GLY A 13 20.37 -22.73 24.83
CA GLY A 13 20.72 -21.33 25.14
C GLY A 13 20.74 -21.08 26.63
N ALA A 14 21.21 -19.91 27.03
CA ALA A 14 21.24 -19.48 28.45
C ALA A 14 19.86 -19.48 29.13
N TYR A 15 18.79 -19.40 28.33
CA TYR A 15 17.42 -19.22 28.81
C TYR A 15 16.49 -20.38 28.48
N GLY A 16 17.01 -21.47 27.95
CA GLY A 16 16.19 -22.66 27.68
C GLY A 16 16.72 -23.56 26.58
N ILE A 17 15.92 -24.55 26.27
CA ILE A 17 16.21 -25.62 25.29
C ILE A 17 15.29 -25.45 24.09
N VAL A 18 15.85 -25.52 22.89
CA VAL A 18 15.11 -25.43 21.63
C VAL A 18 14.97 -26.83 21.04
N HIS A 19 13.74 -27.28 20.83
CA HIS A 19 13.40 -28.59 20.29
C HIS A 19 12.82 -28.45 18.89
N LEU A 20 13.24 -29.32 17.96
CA LEU A 20 12.50 -29.62 16.76
C LEU A 20 11.41 -30.60 17.09
N CYS A 21 10.17 -30.26 16.78
CA CYS A 21 8.99 -31.09 17.08
C CYS A 21 8.15 -31.27 15.82
N GLN A 22 7.40 -32.35 15.76
CA GLN A 22 6.41 -32.62 14.73
C GLN A 22 5.00 -32.54 15.34
N ARG A 23 4.10 -31.78 14.72
CA ARG A 23 2.70 -31.77 15.15
C ARG A 23 2.01 -33.07 14.68
N LEU A 24 1.33 -33.75 15.58
CA LEU A 24 0.75 -35.08 15.34
C LEU A 24 -0.39 -35.04 14.31
N SER A 25 -1.14 -33.94 14.23
CA SER A 25 -2.33 -33.81 13.40
C SER A 25 -2.03 -33.71 11.89
N ASP A 26 -0.96 -33.01 11.49
CA ASP A 26 -0.65 -32.72 10.09
C ASP A 26 0.80 -33.03 9.70
N LYS A 27 1.58 -33.56 10.61
CA LYS A 27 2.99 -33.94 10.45
C LYS A 27 3.92 -32.77 10.09
N LYS A 28 3.48 -31.52 10.32
CA LYS A 28 4.32 -30.34 10.12
C LYS A 28 5.37 -30.22 11.22
N LEU A 29 6.51 -29.65 10.84
CA LEU A 29 7.64 -29.39 11.73
C LEU A 29 7.56 -28.00 12.35
N PHE A 30 7.87 -27.91 13.64
CA PHE A 30 7.87 -26.69 14.43
C PHE A 30 9.09 -26.64 15.34
N ILE A 31 9.45 -25.45 15.73
CA ILE A 31 10.40 -25.20 16.82
C ILE A 31 9.62 -24.94 18.10
N ILE A 32 9.97 -25.65 19.17
CA ILE A 32 9.45 -25.35 20.51
C ILE A 32 10.60 -24.93 21.41
N LYS A 33 10.53 -23.67 21.86
CA LYS A 33 11.48 -23.09 22.82
C LYS A 33 10.92 -23.34 24.23
N GLN A 34 11.64 -24.11 25.01
CA GLN A 34 11.29 -24.48 26.39
C GLN A 34 12.05 -23.57 27.35
N ILE A 35 11.36 -22.68 28.07
CA ILE A 35 11.93 -21.72 29.01
C ILE A 35 11.53 -22.11 30.42
N PRO A 36 12.46 -22.54 31.31
CA PRO A 36 12.14 -22.88 32.70
C PRO A 36 11.63 -21.64 33.45
N VAL A 37 10.43 -21.72 34.02
CA VAL A 37 9.83 -20.60 34.78
C VAL A 37 9.81 -20.85 36.31
N GLU A 38 10.34 -21.99 36.77
CA GLU A 38 10.31 -22.40 38.18
C GLU A 38 11.05 -21.43 39.10
N GLN A 39 12.21 -20.93 38.64
CA GLN A 39 13.07 -20.00 39.40
C GLN A 39 12.74 -18.51 39.15
N MET A 40 11.75 -18.21 38.28
CA MET A 40 11.36 -16.83 37.95
C MET A 40 10.45 -16.25 39.01
N THR A 41 10.66 -15.00 39.36
CA THR A 41 9.72 -14.22 40.14
C THR A 41 8.39 -14.03 39.38
N LYS A 42 7.34 -13.64 40.08
CA LYS A 42 6.03 -13.36 39.47
C LYS A 42 6.13 -12.28 38.37
N ASP A 43 6.92 -11.24 38.61
CA ASP A 43 7.14 -10.14 37.64
C ASP A 43 7.92 -10.60 36.41
N GLU A 44 8.91 -11.47 36.56
CA GLU A 44 9.68 -12.04 35.45
C GLU A 44 8.82 -12.95 34.58
N ARG A 45 7.93 -13.77 35.19
CA ARG A 45 6.97 -14.59 34.45
C ARG A 45 5.99 -13.72 33.64
N GLN A 46 5.47 -12.64 34.27
CA GLN A 46 4.58 -11.72 33.59
C GLN A 46 5.29 -11.00 32.44
N ALA A 47 6.54 -10.60 32.63
CA ALA A 47 7.37 -10.00 31.58
C ALA A 47 7.57 -10.98 30.40
N ALA A 48 7.88 -12.25 30.67
CA ALA A 48 8.01 -13.29 29.63
C ALA A 48 6.71 -13.49 28.84
N LEU A 49 5.57 -13.51 29.53
CA LEU A 49 4.26 -13.66 28.88
C LEU A 49 3.90 -12.41 28.04
N ASN A 50 4.20 -11.22 28.52
CA ASN A 50 3.98 -9.97 27.76
C ASN A 50 4.81 -9.96 26.49
N GLU A 51 6.02 -10.47 26.53
CA GLU A 51 6.91 -10.53 25.38
C GLU A 51 6.46 -11.56 24.35
N VAL A 52 5.95 -12.72 24.79
CA VAL A 52 5.28 -13.69 23.91
C VAL A 52 4.06 -13.05 23.24
N LYS A 53 3.31 -12.22 23.96
CA LYS A 53 2.19 -11.45 23.39
C LYS A 53 2.67 -10.48 22.31
N VAL A 54 3.80 -9.81 22.51
CA VAL A 54 4.40 -8.95 21.48
C VAL A 54 4.77 -9.75 20.23
N LEU A 55 5.36 -10.95 20.37
CA LEU A 55 5.65 -11.81 19.23
C LEU A 55 4.39 -12.21 18.45
N SER A 56 3.27 -12.42 19.13
CA SER A 56 1.99 -12.76 18.49
C SER A 56 1.41 -11.61 17.64
N MET A 57 1.88 -10.37 17.85
CA MET A 57 1.48 -9.20 17.06
C MET A 57 2.29 -9.04 15.76
N LEU A 58 3.42 -9.75 15.63
CA LEU A 58 4.29 -9.67 14.46
C LEU A 58 3.86 -10.69 13.40
N ASN A 59 3.31 -10.20 12.31
CA ASN A 59 2.89 -11.01 11.18
C ASN A 59 3.57 -10.51 9.90
N HIS A 60 4.72 -11.08 9.56
CA HIS A 60 5.51 -10.70 8.39
C HIS A 60 6.24 -11.92 7.81
N ILE A 61 6.34 -12.02 6.46
CA ILE A 61 6.95 -13.18 5.79
C ILE A 61 8.43 -13.38 6.18
N ASN A 62 9.14 -12.30 6.45
CA ASN A 62 10.55 -12.30 6.86
C ASN A 62 10.74 -12.31 8.39
N ILE A 63 9.71 -12.66 9.16
CA ILE A 63 9.78 -12.87 10.61
C ILE A 63 9.32 -14.29 10.91
N ILE A 64 9.99 -14.97 11.83
CA ILE A 64 9.59 -16.29 12.31
C ILE A 64 8.19 -16.22 12.90
N GLU A 65 7.29 -17.02 12.36
CA GLU A 65 5.89 -17.06 12.78
C GLU A 65 5.75 -17.69 14.17
N TYR A 66 5.03 -16.99 15.04
CA TYR A 66 4.58 -17.52 16.33
C TYR A 66 3.21 -18.20 16.15
N TYR A 67 3.03 -19.37 16.76
CA TYR A 67 1.78 -20.13 16.67
C TYR A 67 1.00 -20.14 17.97
N GLU A 68 1.58 -20.71 19.03
CA GLU A 68 0.93 -20.80 20.34
C GLU A 68 1.97 -20.89 21.47
N ASN A 69 1.54 -20.67 22.71
CA ASN A 69 2.32 -20.96 23.90
C ASN A 69 1.46 -21.68 24.94
N PHE A 70 2.10 -22.44 25.79
CA PHE A 70 1.48 -23.12 26.92
C PHE A 70 2.51 -23.38 28.02
N LEU A 71 1.99 -23.60 29.23
CA LEU A 71 2.81 -23.98 30.38
C LEU A 71 2.75 -25.49 30.54
N GLU A 72 3.92 -26.15 30.63
CA GLU A 72 4.05 -27.58 30.90
C GLU A 72 5.35 -27.84 31.65
N ASP A 73 5.32 -28.75 32.64
CA ASP A 73 6.47 -29.16 33.46
C ASP A 73 7.26 -27.95 34.02
N LYS A 74 6.53 -26.93 34.52
CA LYS A 74 7.10 -25.71 35.06
C LYS A 74 7.98 -24.92 34.06
N ALA A 75 7.75 -25.15 32.79
CA ALA A 75 8.38 -24.39 31.68
C ALA A 75 7.34 -23.74 30.78
N LEU A 76 7.66 -22.58 30.26
CA LEU A 76 6.92 -21.91 29.20
C LEU A 76 7.39 -22.51 27.88
N MET A 77 6.46 -23.12 27.15
CA MET A 77 6.65 -23.63 25.80
C MET A 77 6.16 -22.62 24.78
N ILE A 78 7.01 -22.22 23.86
CA ILE A 78 6.70 -21.27 22.77
C ILE A 78 6.86 -22.03 21.46
N VAL A 79 5.75 -22.17 20.71
CA VAL A 79 5.72 -22.87 19.43
C VAL A 79 5.90 -21.84 18.29
N MET A 80 6.90 -22.08 17.46
CA MET A 80 7.30 -21.18 16.38
C MET A 80 7.55 -21.96 15.08
N GLU A 81 7.61 -21.24 13.98
CA GLU A 81 7.96 -21.74 12.66
C GLU A 81 9.36 -22.39 12.65
N TYR A 82 9.49 -23.48 11.89
CA TYR A 82 10.77 -24.10 11.61
C TYR A 82 11.32 -23.63 10.25
N ALA A 83 12.50 -23.02 10.25
CA ALA A 83 13.24 -22.61 9.05
C ALA A 83 14.35 -23.64 8.76
N PRO A 84 14.21 -24.47 7.72
CA PRO A 84 15.07 -25.64 7.51
C PRO A 84 16.45 -25.34 6.92
N GLY A 85 16.71 -24.13 6.45
CA GLY A 85 17.99 -23.71 5.85
C GLY A 85 19.11 -23.42 6.84
N GLY A 86 18.80 -23.43 8.16
CA GLY A 86 19.76 -23.08 9.22
C GLY A 86 19.91 -21.57 9.42
N THR A 87 20.98 -21.16 10.09
CA THR A 87 21.25 -19.75 10.36
C THR A 87 22.04 -19.08 9.23
N LEU A 88 21.94 -17.77 9.13
CA LEU A 88 22.77 -16.98 8.21
C LEU A 88 24.28 -17.15 8.54
N LEU A 89 24.61 -17.29 9.84
CA LEU A 89 26.00 -17.57 10.25
C LEU A 89 26.49 -18.90 9.64
N ASP A 90 25.72 -19.99 9.72
CA ASP A 90 26.08 -21.30 9.13
C ASP A 90 26.29 -21.18 7.63
N TYR A 91 25.43 -20.37 6.98
CA TYR A 91 25.54 -20.09 5.56
C TYR A 91 26.86 -19.37 5.21
N LEU A 92 27.19 -18.28 5.93
CA LEU A 92 28.43 -17.54 5.71
C LEU A 92 29.67 -18.40 5.97
N GLN A 93 29.67 -19.25 7.01
CA GLN A 93 30.76 -20.19 7.30
C GLN A 93 30.92 -21.23 6.19
N SER A 94 29.82 -21.69 5.60
CA SER A 94 29.85 -22.67 4.50
C SER A 94 30.47 -22.12 3.20
N ARG A 95 30.66 -20.81 3.08
CA ARG A 95 31.28 -20.15 1.92
C ARG A 95 32.79 -20.37 1.80
N ASN A 96 33.44 -20.88 2.84
CA ASN A 96 34.88 -21.19 2.86
C ASN A 96 35.77 -20.03 2.35
N GLY A 97 35.41 -18.79 2.69
CA GLY A 97 36.16 -17.58 2.32
C GLY A 97 35.80 -16.98 0.94
N GLN A 98 34.88 -17.58 0.20
CA GLN A 98 34.36 -17.00 -1.04
C GLN A 98 33.33 -15.91 -0.71
N LEU A 99 33.65 -14.67 -1.08
CA LEU A 99 32.74 -13.54 -0.89
C LEU A 99 31.42 -13.75 -1.63
N LEU A 100 30.37 -13.17 -1.09
CA LEU A 100 29.05 -13.11 -1.74
C LEU A 100 29.06 -12.06 -2.85
N ASP A 101 28.26 -12.27 -3.88
CA ASP A 101 27.98 -11.23 -4.86
C ASP A 101 27.15 -10.10 -4.23
N GLU A 102 27.37 -8.87 -4.67
CA GLU A 102 26.68 -7.70 -4.12
C GLU A 102 25.16 -7.82 -4.25
N GLU A 103 24.66 -8.37 -5.35
CA GLU A 103 23.23 -8.62 -5.56
C GLU A 103 22.66 -9.59 -4.51
N GLU A 104 23.39 -10.66 -4.17
CA GLU A 104 22.99 -11.61 -3.14
C GLU A 104 22.97 -10.96 -1.74
N ILE A 105 23.97 -10.13 -1.41
CA ILE A 105 24.03 -9.36 -0.18
C ILE A 105 22.80 -8.45 -0.05
N LEU A 106 22.49 -7.70 -1.11
CA LEU A 106 21.38 -6.78 -1.15
C LEU A 106 20.03 -7.46 -1.07
N LYS A 107 19.87 -8.66 -1.67
CA LYS A 107 18.67 -9.48 -1.54
C LYS A 107 18.41 -9.92 -0.08
N PHE A 108 19.45 -10.37 0.62
CA PHE A 108 19.32 -10.69 2.05
C PHE A 108 19.03 -9.44 2.87
N PHE A 109 19.78 -8.36 2.63
CA PHE A 109 19.67 -7.13 3.37
C PHE A 109 18.28 -6.46 3.22
N ALA A 110 17.74 -6.43 2.02
CA ALA A 110 16.41 -5.88 1.76
C ALA A 110 15.30 -6.63 2.52
N GLN A 111 15.38 -7.95 2.64
CA GLN A 111 14.44 -8.75 3.42
C GLN A 111 14.55 -8.45 4.92
N MET A 112 15.78 -8.26 5.41
CA MET A 112 16.02 -7.86 6.81
C MET A 112 15.50 -6.45 7.09
N LEU A 113 15.63 -5.51 6.14
CA LEU A 113 15.06 -4.16 6.27
C LEU A 113 13.54 -4.18 6.36
N LEU A 114 12.87 -4.93 5.49
CA LEU A 114 11.40 -5.06 5.51
C LEU A 114 10.89 -5.61 6.85
N SER A 115 11.58 -6.65 7.39
CA SER A 115 11.20 -7.22 8.68
C SER A 115 11.47 -6.26 9.84
N LEU A 116 12.63 -5.58 9.85
CA LEU A 116 12.96 -4.63 10.92
C LEU A 116 12.07 -3.39 10.89
N GLN A 117 11.70 -2.93 9.69
CA GLN A 117 10.73 -1.86 9.53
C GLN A 117 9.36 -2.23 10.10
N HIS A 118 8.86 -3.45 9.81
CA HIS A 118 7.62 -3.95 10.41
C HIS A 118 7.67 -3.98 11.94
N VAL A 119 8.82 -4.37 12.52
CA VAL A 119 9.04 -4.37 13.97
C VAL A 119 9.02 -2.94 14.53
N HIS A 120 9.73 -2.02 13.89
CA HIS A 120 9.83 -0.63 14.34
C HIS A 120 8.50 0.13 14.18
N SER A 121 7.68 -0.16 13.16
CA SER A 121 6.35 0.43 12.98
C SER A 121 5.38 0.07 14.12
N LYS A 122 5.58 -1.09 14.74
CA LYS A 122 4.83 -1.53 15.95
C LYS A 122 5.43 -1.01 17.25
N GLN A 123 6.36 -0.04 17.22
CA GLN A 123 7.08 0.49 18.38
C GLN A 123 7.84 -0.59 19.19
N ILE A 124 8.22 -1.67 18.51
CA ILE A 124 8.97 -2.78 19.07
C ILE A 124 10.44 -2.65 18.68
N LEU A 125 11.34 -3.03 19.59
CA LEU A 125 12.79 -3.10 19.36
C LEU A 125 13.22 -4.57 19.33
N HIS A 126 14.06 -4.95 18.36
CA HIS A 126 14.51 -6.33 18.23
C HIS A 126 15.51 -6.74 19.31
N ARG A 127 16.50 -5.87 19.61
CA ARG A 127 17.48 -5.98 20.70
C ARG A 127 18.53 -7.08 20.58
N ASP A 128 18.40 -8.03 19.66
CA ASP A 128 19.37 -9.15 19.51
C ASP A 128 19.59 -9.52 18.03
N LEU A 129 19.66 -8.51 17.14
CA LEU A 129 20.01 -8.71 15.74
C LEU A 129 21.45 -9.20 15.61
N LYS A 130 21.63 -10.37 14.99
CA LYS A 130 22.93 -11.01 14.71
C LYS A 130 22.71 -12.14 13.69
N THR A 131 23.77 -12.57 13.02
CA THR A 131 23.71 -13.63 12.00
C THR A 131 23.20 -14.97 12.51
N GLN A 132 23.32 -15.26 13.81
CA GLN A 132 22.75 -16.47 14.46
C GLN A 132 21.23 -16.42 14.60
N ASN A 133 20.62 -15.24 14.65
CA ASN A 133 19.17 -15.05 14.82
C ASN A 133 18.46 -14.76 13.50
N ILE A 134 19.19 -14.79 12.39
CA ILE A 134 18.67 -14.69 11.05
C ILE A 134 18.66 -16.09 10.47
N LEU A 135 17.47 -16.59 10.15
CA LEU A 135 17.25 -17.96 9.68
C LEU A 135 16.92 -17.95 8.18
N LEU A 136 17.20 -19.05 7.52
CA LEU A 136 17.00 -19.22 6.08
C LEU A 136 16.00 -20.34 5.79
N ASP A 137 15.28 -20.21 4.70
CA ASP A 137 14.48 -21.31 4.16
C ASP A 137 15.36 -22.42 3.53
N LYS A 138 14.75 -23.52 3.12
CA LYS A 138 15.46 -24.67 2.53
C LYS A 138 16.29 -24.30 1.28
N LYS A 139 15.81 -23.36 0.50
CA LYS A 139 16.49 -22.87 -0.73
C LYS A 139 17.55 -21.81 -0.45
N LYS A 140 17.59 -21.29 0.77
CA LYS A 140 18.44 -20.15 1.20
C LYS A 140 18.16 -18.85 0.45
N GLU A 141 16.93 -18.68 -0.01
CA GLU A 141 16.45 -17.48 -0.71
C GLU A 141 15.64 -16.56 0.20
N LEU A 142 14.85 -17.16 1.13
CA LEU A 142 14.01 -16.43 2.07
C LEU A 142 14.70 -16.27 3.42
N VAL A 143 14.81 -15.02 3.86
CA VAL A 143 15.34 -14.66 5.19
C VAL A 143 14.19 -14.53 6.18
N LYS A 144 14.39 -15.04 7.38
CA LYS A 144 13.46 -14.91 8.51
C LYS A 144 14.19 -14.45 9.75
N ILE A 145 13.83 -13.29 10.28
CA ILE A 145 14.35 -12.81 11.55
C ILE A 145 13.64 -13.52 12.69
N GLY A 146 14.40 -14.09 13.60
CA GLY A 146 13.92 -14.80 14.78
C GLY A 146 14.55 -14.29 16.07
N ASP A 147 14.14 -14.91 17.16
CA ASP A 147 14.72 -14.72 18.49
C ASP A 147 14.78 -13.26 18.96
N PHE A 148 13.61 -12.58 18.91
CA PHE A 148 13.43 -11.29 19.56
C PHE A 148 13.88 -11.40 21.01
N GLY A 149 14.66 -10.45 21.48
CA GLY A 149 15.45 -10.50 22.72
C GLY A 149 14.69 -10.73 24.03
N ILE A 150 13.76 -11.71 24.07
CA ILE A 150 13.01 -12.19 25.23
C ILE A 150 13.91 -12.36 26.45
N SER A 151 15.12 -12.81 26.20
CA SER A 151 16.13 -13.07 27.20
C SER A 151 16.77 -11.80 27.80
N LYS A 152 16.78 -10.67 27.07
CA LYS A 152 17.45 -9.45 27.55
C LYS A 152 16.57 -8.58 28.44
N VAL A 153 15.24 -8.66 28.31
CA VAL A 153 14.31 -8.00 29.24
C VAL A 153 14.36 -8.64 30.61
N LEU A 154 14.51 -9.97 30.67
CA LEU A 154 14.65 -10.72 31.92
C LEU A 154 15.97 -10.43 32.64
N SER A 155 17.06 -10.07 31.90
CA SER A 155 18.37 -9.78 32.48
C SER A 155 18.58 -8.31 32.85
N SER A 156 17.73 -7.39 32.40
CA SER A 156 17.92 -5.93 32.61
C SER A 156 17.75 -5.49 34.07
N LYS A 157 17.16 -6.30 34.93
CA LYS A 157 17.04 -6.02 36.38
C LYS A 157 18.23 -6.53 37.23
N SER A 158 19.06 -7.41 36.70
CA SER A 158 20.33 -7.79 37.38
C SER A 158 21.43 -6.82 36.95
N LYS A 159 21.89 -5.97 37.89
CA LYS A 159 22.98 -5.00 37.73
C LYS A 159 24.36 -5.61 37.43
N ALA A 160 24.43 -6.88 37.08
CA ALA A 160 25.67 -7.54 36.68
C ALA A 160 25.55 -7.87 35.18
N PHE A 161 26.41 -7.26 34.37
CA PHE A 161 26.69 -7.67 33.01
C PHE A 161 27.27 -9.09 33.01
N THR A 162 26.44 -10.10 33.25
CA THR A 162 26.84 -11.47 32.97
C THR A 162 26.70 -11.64 31.46
N VAL A 163 27.77 -11.35 30.74
CA VAL A 163 27.89 -11.48 29.31
C VAL A 163 27.89 -12.96 28.96
N VAL A 164 26.69 -13.54 28.85
CA VAL A 164 26.52 -14.86 28.24
C VAL A 164 26.29 -14.63 26.74
N GLY A 165 27.35 -14.78 25.95
CA GLY A 165 27.34 -14.60 24.49
C GLY A 165 28.35 -13.53 24.03
N THR A 166 28.82 -13.65 22.81
CA THR A 166 29.81 -12.74 22.23
C THR A 166 29.13 -11.42 21.85
N PRO A 167 29.44 -10.27 22.52
CA PRO A 167 28.72 -9.00 22.37
C PRO A 167 29.16 -8.19 21.14
N CYS A 168 29.52 -8.87 20.03
CA CYS A 168 30.11 -8.24 18.83
C CYS A 168 29.17 -7.29 18.08
N TYR A 169 27.87 -7.30 18.39
CA TYR A 169 26.85 -6.46 17.75
C TYR A 169 26.33 -5.34 18.65
N ILE A 170 26.93 -5.16 19.84
CA ILE A 170 26.54 -4.11 20.80
C ILE A 170 26.94 -2.75 20.23
N SER A 171 26.02 -1.79 20.32
CA SER A 171 26.26 -0.42 19.88
C SER A 171 27.09 0.40 20.88
N PRO A 172 27.82 1.46 20.44
CA PRO A 172 28.60 2.31 21.29
C PRO A 172 27.82 2.91 22.46
N GLU A 173 26.61 3.38 22.24
CA GLU A 173 25.74 3.95 23.27
C GLU A 173 25.38 2.96 24.37
N LEU A 174 25.27 1.67 24.05
CA LEU A 174 25.08 0.63 25.06
C LEU A 174 26.36 0.36 25.86
N CYS A 175 27.52 0.46 25.23
CA CYS A 175 28.82 0.40 25.95
C CYS A 175 28.95 1.55 26.94
N GLU A 176 28.33 2.70 26.67
CA GLU A 176 28.25 3.86 27.57
C GLU A 176 27.14 3.76 28.62
N GLY A 177 26.33 2.70 28.61
CA GLY A 177 25.18 2.52 29.51
C GLY A 177 23.96 3.35 29.16
N LYS A 178 23.87 3.90 27.95
CA LYS A 178 22.70 4.62 27.45
C LYS A 178 21.56 3.63 27.06
N PRO A 179 20.29 4.07 27.07
CA PRO A 179 19.18 3.19 26.75
C PRO A 179 19.20 2.73 25.28
N TYR A 180 18.73 1.51 25.04
CA TYR A 180 18.56 0.93 23.70
C TYR A 180 17.44 1.65 22.94
N ASN A 181 17.64 1.92 21.64
CA ASN A 181 16.65 2.51 20.77
C ASN A 181 16.72 1.92 19.33
N GLN A 182 15.88 2.42 18.42
CA GLN A 182 15.87 1.96 17.01
C GLN A 182 17.24 2.13 16.33
N LYS A 183 18.03 3.16 16.66
CA LYS A 183 19.37 3.37 16.10
C LYS A 183 20.38 2.33 16.58
N SER A 184 20.11 1.67 17.70
CA SER A 184 20.92 0.53 18.18
C SER A 184 20.65 -0.72 17.37
N ASP A 185 19.38 -0.95 16.93
CA ASP A 185 19.04 -2.00 15.96
C ASP A 185 19.69 -1.73 14.59
N ILE A 186 19.75 -0.46 14.15
CA ILE A 186 20.44 -0.08 12.90
C ILE A 186 21.93 -0.39 12.97
N TRP A 187 22.58 -0.13 14.10
CA TRP A 187 23.99 -0.51 14.31
C TRP A 187 24.18 -2.02 14.18
N ALA A 188 23.34 -2.81 14.88
CA ALA A 188 23.42 -4.27 14.85
C ALA A 188 23.18 -4.81 13.42
N LEU A 189 22.22 -4.25 12.68
CA LEU A 189 21.98 -4.57 11.26
C LEU A 189 23.18 -4.16 10.39
N GLY A 190 23.85 -3.03 10.67
CA GLY A 190 25.09 -2.61 10.01
C GLY A 190 26.23 -3.61 10.23
N CYS A 191 26.36 -4.17 11.45
CA CYS A 191 27.30 -5.25 11.72
C CYS A 191 26.98 -6.51 10.92
N VAL A 192 25.71 -6.87 10.76
CA VAL A 192 25.28 -8.00 9.92
C VAL A 192 25.62 -7.75 8.45
N LEU A 193 25.34 -6.55 7.94
CA LEU A 193 25.65 -6.18 6.55
C LEU A 193 27.18 -6.20 6.29
N TYR A 194 27.97 -5.73 7.23
CA TYR A 194 29.42 -5.85 7.18
C TYR A 194 29.87 -7.32 7.13
N GLU A 195 29.26 -8.20 7.94
CA GLU A 195 29.58 -9.63 7.98
C GLU A 195 29.20 -10.33 6.68
N LEU A 196 28.09 -9.95 6.02
CA LEU A 196 27.73 -10.39 4.66
C LEU A 196 28.80 -10.00 3.63
N ALA A 197 29.32 -8.77 3.71
CA ALA A 197 30.30 -8.25 2.74
C ALA A 197 31.74 -8.70 3.00
N SER A 198 32.08 -9.14 4.20
CA SER A 198 33.47 -9.48 4.57
C SER A 198 33.68 -10.93 4.99
N LEU A 199 32.58 -11.68 5.27
CA LEU A 199 32.60 -12.99 5.93
C LEU A 199 33.28 -12.97 7.31
N LYS A 200 33.45 -11.79 7.89
CA LYS A 200 34.09 -11.55 9.19
C LYS A 200 33.25 -10.60 10.01
N ARG A 201 33.34 -10.70 11.33
CA ARG A 201 32.68 -9.75 12.21
C ARG A 201 33.36 -8.37 12.14
N ALA A 202 32.56 -7.30 12.19
CA ALA A 202 33.09 -5.93 12.19
C ALA A 202 33.98 -5.68 13.44
N PHE A 203 33.53 -6.18 14.59
CA PHE A 203 34.23 -6.03 15.86
C PHE A 203 34.46 -7.40 16.50
N GLU A 204 35.71 -7.74 16.71
CA GLU A 204 36.13 -8.97 17.41
C GLU A 204 37.37 -8.73 18.23
N ALA A 205 37.42 -9.32 19.44
CA ALA A 205 38.56 -9.27 20.31
C ALA A 205 38.58 -10.48 21.25
N THR A 206 39.73 -10.78 21.81
CA THR A 206 39.93 -11.91 22.74
C THR A 206 39.34 -11.65 24.12
N THR A 207 39.20 -10.38 24.51
CA THR A 207 38.63 -9.99 25.80
C THR A 207 37.54 -8.96 25.65
N LEU A 208 36.56 -8.95 26.56
CA LEU A 208 35.46 -8.00 26.55
C LEU A 208 35.91 -6.52 26.60
N PRO A 209 36.86 -6.12 27.45
CA PRO A 209 37.36 -4.73 27.46
C PRO A 209 37.98 -4.31 26.12
N ALA A 210 38.74 -5.21 25.48
CA ALA A 210 39.36 -4.93 24.17
C ALA A 210 38.31 -4.80 23.09
N LEU A 211 37.22 -5.60 23.16
CA LEU A 211 36.07 -5.49 22.23
C LEU A 211 35.34 -4.16 22.40
N ILE A 212 35.01 -3.78 23.64
CA ILE A 212 34.36 -2.49 23.94
C ILE A 212 35.23 -1.34 23.42
N LEU A 213 36.53 -1.40 23.59
CA LEU A 213 37.43 -0.37 23.11
C LEU A 213 37.45 -0.26 21.58
N LYS A 214 37.38 -1.38 20.85
CA LYS A 214 37.26 -1.39 19.38
C LYS A 214 35.93 -0.80 18.92
N ILE A 215 34.82 -1.15 19.58
CA ILE A 215 33.49 -0.61 19.29
C ILE A 215 33.47 0.91 19.50
N MET A 216 33.96 1.37 20.65
CA MET A 216 34.00 2.79 21.00
C MET A 216 34.90 3.64 20.09
N ARG A 217 35.92 3.03 19.49
CA ARG A 217 36.79 3.68 18.50
C ARG A 217 36.22 3.57 17.05
N GLY A 218 35.24 2.73 16.80
CA GLY A 218 34.69 2.47 15.46
C GLY A 218 35.73 1.90 14.49
N THR A 219 36.73 1.14 15.00
CA THR A 219 37.80 0.61 14.16
C THR A 219 37.50 -0.83 13.72
N PHE A 220 37.30 -1.02 12.44
CA PHE A 220 37.12 -2.34 11.79
C PHE A 220 37.90 -2.36 10.47
N SER A 221 38.12 -3.55 9.92
CA SER A 221 38.84 -3.71 8.66
C SER A 221 38.07 -3.09 7.49
N PRO A 222 38.76 -2.51 6.50
CA PRO A 222 38.08 -1.97 5.31
C PRO A 222 37.37 -3.08 4.54
N ILE A 223 36.23 -2.71 3.93
CA ILE A 223 35.44 -3.60 3.07
C ILE A 223 36.15 -3.68 1.71
N SER A 224 36.10 -4.86 1.07
CA SER A 224 36.74 -5.10 -0.22
C SER A 224 36.28 -4.14 -1.32
N ASP A 225 37.21 -3.71 -2.17
CA ASP A 225 36.94 -2.84 -3.32
C ASP A 225 36.20 -3.54 -4.46
N VAL A 226 35.95 -4.84 -4.33
CA VAL A 226 35.06 -5.61 -5.22
C VAL A 226 33.63 -5.07 -5.19
N TYR A 227 33.23 -4.51 -4.04
CA TYR A 227 31.88 -3.96 -3.86
C TYR A 227 31.80 -2.47 -4.25
N SER A 228 30.61 -2.05 -4.64
CA SER A 228 30.31 -0.67 -5.03
C SER A 228 30.64 0.33 -3.90
N VAL A 229 30.89 1.57 -4.30
CA VAL A 229 31.10 2.67 -3.35
C VAL A 229 29.85 2.91 -2.51
N GLU A 230 28.68 2.70 -3.11
CA GLU A 230 27.36 2.85 -2.51
C GLU A 230 27.16 1.85 -1.37
N LEU A 231 27.43 0.57 -1.57
CA LEU A 231 27.32 -0.45 -0.50
C LEU A 231 28.32 -0.17 0.63
N ARG A 232 29.56 0.15 0.30
CA ARG A 232 30.57 0.48 1.30
C ARG A 232 30.20 1.72 2.12
N SER A 233 29.70 2.77 1.49
CA SER A 233 29.22 4.00 2.15
C SER A 233 28.01 3.75 3.04
N LEU A 234 27.08 2.88 2.60
CA LEU A 234 25.90 2.49 3.37
C LEU A 234 26.33 1.81 4.69
N ILE A 235 27.22 0.82 4.62
CA ILE A 235 27.75 0.13 5.80
C ILE A 235 28.40 1.12 6.77
N LEU A 236 29.25 2.02 6.26
CA LEU A 236 29.91 3.04 7.08
C LEU A 236 28.90 3.99 7.74
N SER A 237 27.84 4.37 7.06
CA SER A 237 26.79 5.24 7.62
C SER A 237 26.01 4.57 8.75
N MET A 238 25.73 3.27 8.63
CA MET A 238 25.04 2.49 9.66
C MET A 238 25.93 2.25 10.90
N LEU A 239 27.24 2.11 10.70
CA LEU A 239 28.25 1.93 11.74
C LEU A 239 28.84 3.26 12.23
N HIS A 240 28.09 4.36 12.14
CA HIS A 240 28.53 5.64 12.69
C HIS A 240 28.45 5.62 14.23
N LEU A 241 29.49 6.12 14.91
CA LEU A 241 29.57 6.12 16.38
C LEU A 241 28.44 6.92 17.04
N ASP A 242 28.15 8.11 16.49
CA ASP A 242 27.00 8.92 16.92
C ASP A 242 25.68 8.34 16.38
N PRO A 243 24.75 7.87 17.24
CA PRO A 243 23.48 7.30 16.81
C PRO A 243 22.60 8.28 16.03
N ASN A 244 22.73 9.61 16.28
CA ASN A 244 21.94 10.61 15.55
C ASN A 244 22.37 10.75 14.08
N LYS A 245 23.60 10.39 13.76
CA LYS A 245 24.13 10.42 12.39
C LYS A 245 23.88 9.11 11.63
N ARG A 246 23.46 8.04 12.31
CA ARG A 246 23.02 6.84 11.63
C ARG A 246 21.71 7.10 10.89
N PRO A 247 21.53 6.63 9.66
CA PRO A 247 20.26 6.78 8.95
C PRO A 247 19.13 6.07 9.70
N HIS A 248 17.90 6.56 9.57
CA HIS A 248 16.71 5.82 9.94
C HIS A 248 16.46 4.68 8.93
N ILE A 249 15.70 3.67 9.32
CA ILE A 249 15.43 2.53 8.48
C ILE A 249 14.84 2.95 7.11
N ASN A 250 13.93 3.91 7.09
CA ASN A 250 13.32 4.44 5.87
C ASN A 250 14.35 5.14 4.97
N GLN A 251 15.32 5.85 5.54
CA GLN A 251 16.41 6.46 4.79
C GLN A 251 17.36 5.43 4.19
N ILE A 252 17.54 4.28 4.86
CA ILE A 252 18.30 3.15 4.31
C ILE A 252 17.54 2.53 3.14
N MET A 253 16.24 2.28 3.32
CA MET A 253 15.38 1.72 2.26
C MET A 253 15.28 2.64 1.05
N ALA A 254 15.40 3.96 1.24
CA ALA A 254 15.40 4.96 0.18
C ALA A 254 16.73 5.06 -0.61
N GLN A 255 17.78 4.36 -0.21
CA GLN A 255 19.03 4.36 -0.97
C GLN A 255 18.83 3.67 -2.33
N PRO A 256 19.31 4.24 -3.45
CA PRO A 256 19.08 3.69 -4.79
C PRO A 256 19.48 2.20 -4.93
N ILE A 257 20.61 1.81 -4.32
CA ILE A 257 21.10 0.44 -4.31
C ILE A 257 20.14 -0.52 -3.58
N VAL A 258 19.50 -0.05 -2.50
CA VAL A 258 18.53 -0.82 -1.70
C VAL A 258 17.17 -0.87 -2.38
N ILE A 259 16.71 0.25 -2.98
CA ILE A 259 15.45 0.32 -3.73
C ILE A 259 15.45 -0.73 -4.84
N ASN A 260 16.53 -0.84 -5.61
CA ASN A 260 16.64 -1.84 -6.68
C ASN A 260 16.46 -3.27 -6.12
N ALA A 261 17.12 -3.58 -5.00
CA ALA A 261 16.99 -4.89 -4.36
C ALA A 261 15.57 -5.14 -3.82
N LEU A 262 14.93 -4.13 -3.22
CA LEU A 262 13.53 -4.21 -2.78
C LEU A 262 12.59 -4.45 -3.95
N MET A 263 12.80 -3.80 -5.08
CA MET A 263 12.00 -4.01 -6.29
C MET A 263 12.17 -5.44 -6.84
N TYR A 264 13.38 -5.97 -6.87
CA TYR A 264 13.63 -7.37 -7.29
C TYR A 264 12.98 -8.38 -6.33
N LEU A 265 13.02 -8.15 -5.02
CA LEU A 265 12.37 -9.02 -4.05
C LEU A 265 10.85 -9.10 -4.25
N HIS A 266 10.22 -8.02 -4.62
CA HIS A 266 8.80 -8.02 -4.95
C HIS A 266 8.48 -8.85 -6.20
N THR A 267 9.46 -9.02 -7.12
CA THR A 267 9.36 -9.89 -8.29
C THR A 267 9.38 -11.37 -7.91
N ASP A 268 10.38 -11.76 -7.12
CA ASP A 268 10.62 -13.17 -6.79
C ASP A 268 9.63 -13.70 -5.74
N MET A 269 9.19 -12.86 -4.79
CA MET A 269 8.23 -13.23 -3.75
C MET A 269 6.77 -13.32 -4.25
N GLY A 270 6.44 -12.73 -5.40
CA GLY A 270 5.14 -12.93 -6.06
C GLY A 270 4.93 -14.36 -6.57
N SER A 271 5.97 -15.18 -6.67
CA SER A 271 5.90 -16.60 -7.02
C SER A 271 5.73 -17.52 -5.79
N VAL A 272 5.78 -16.99 -4.56
CA VAL A 272 5.48 -17.75 -3.34
C VAL A 272 3.97 -17.65 -3.08
N PRO A 273 3.21 -18.76 -3.09
CA PRO A 273 1.78 -18.70 -2.82
C PRO A 273 1.53 -18.10 -1.44
N CYS A 274 0.91 -16.94 -1.40
CA CYS A 274 0.48 -16.31 -0.16
C CYS A 274 -0.73 -17.10 0.39
N THR A 275 -0.48 -18.23 1.04
CA THR A 275 -1.50 -19.01 1.72
C THR A 275 -1.70 -18.51 3.15
N ARG A 276 -2.20 -17.29 3.28
CA ARG A 276 -2.79 -16.80 4.53
C ARG A 276 -4.19 -16.27 4.25
N ILE A 277 -5.12 -17.20 3.99
CA ILE A 277 -6.55 -16.91 4.03
C ILE A 277 -6.98 -17.11 5.49
N CYS A 278 -7.44 -16.06 6.13
CA CYS A 278 -8.25 -16.15 7.33
C CYS A 278 -9.44 -17.05 7.02
N ARG A 279 -9.47 -18.25 7.61
CA ARG A 279 -10.61 -19.17 7.49
C ARG A 279 -11.70 -18.75 8.46
N PRO A 280 -12.94 -18.60 8.01
CA PRO A 280 -14.10 -18.80 8.87
C PRO A 280 -14.24 -20.31 9.14
N LEU A 281 -14.52 -20.65 10.38
CA LEU A 281 -14.88 -22.02 10.80
C LEU A 281 -16.19 -22.42 10.13
N SER A 282 -16.17 -23.47 9.29
CA SER A 282 -17.33 -24.34 9.10
C SER A 282 -16.89 -25.70 8.55
N ASN A 283 -17.40 -26.73 9.19
CA ASN A 283 -17.16 -28.16 8.96
C ASN A 283 -17.76 -28.66 7.65
N MET A 284 -17.10 -29.67 7.06
CA MET A 284 -17.62 -30.98 6.59
C MET A 284 -17.01 -31.47 5.26
N PRO A 285 -17.13 -32.75 4.87
CA PRO A 285 -15.97 -33.62 4.77
C PRO A 285 -15.59 -34.05 3.33
N SER A 286 -14.46 -34.72 3.28
CA SER A 286 -13.79 -35.33 2.12
C SER A 286 -14.59 -36.38 1.37
N SER A 287 -14.43 -36.45 0.03
CA SER A 287 -14.48 -37.73 -0.68
C SER A 287 -13.42 -37.81 -1.78
N SER A 288 -12.77 -38.93 -1.80
CA SER A 288 -11.63 -39.34 -2.60
C SER A 288 -12.02 -39.96 -3.94
N ARG A 289 -11.01 -40.07 -4.81
CA ARG A 289 -10.84 -40.94 -6.02
C ARG A 289 -10.83 -40.15 -7.34
N GLY A 290 -9.93 -40.40 -8.28
CA GLY A 290 -8.96 -41.44 -8.55
C GLY A 290 -8.24 -41.13 -9.86
N ARG A 291 -7.01 -41.58 -9.96
CA ARG A 291 -6.14 -41.47 -11.14
C ARG A 291 -6.67 -42.30 -12.32
N THR A 292 -6.56 -41.78 -13.54
CA THR A 292 -6.19 -42.60 -14.71
C THR A 292 -5.48 -41.72 -15.75
N ALA A 293 -4.32 -42.20 -16.17
CA ALA A 293 -3.53 -41.67 -17.28
C ALA A 293 -4.04 -42.29 -18.59
N VAL A 294 -4.19 -41.48 -19.63
CA VAL A 294 -4.25 -41.96 -21.01
C VAL A 294 -3.39 -41.08 -21.91
N LYS A 295 -2.54 -41.77 -22.69
CA LYS A 295 -1.64 -41.21 -23.71
C LYS A 295 -2.40 -40.95 -25.03
N GLY A 296 -1.95 -39.90 -25.73
CA GLY A 296 -1.79 -39.86 -27.16
C GLY A 296 -2.99 -39.34 -27.99
N GLY A 297 -2.73 -38.32 -28.78
CA GLY A 297 -3.57 -37.90 -29.90
C GLY A 297 -3.36 -36.46 -30.32
N ASN A 298 -2.52 -36.25 -31.35
CA ASN A 298 -2.41 -34.99 -32.09
C ASN A 298 -3.77 -34.61 -32.70
N SER A 299 -4.31 -33.50 -32.28
CA SER A 299 -5.31 -32.79 -33.07
C SER A 299 -5.12 -31.29 -32.89
N ALA A 300 -5.04 -30.59 -34.02
CA ALA A 300 -5.01 -29.13 -34.09
C ALA A 300 -6.23 -28.56 -33.35
N ARG A 301 -6.03 -28.06 -32.13
CA ARG A 301 -7.06 -27.36 -31.38
C ARG A 301 -7.02 -25.89 -31.77
N GLY A 302 -8.14 -25.46 -32.34
CA GLY A 302 -8.46 -24.06 -32.47
C GLY A 302 -8.22 -23.34 -31.16
N ARG A 303 -7.58 -22.17 -31.23
CA ARG A 303 -7.45 -21.24 -30.05
C ARG A 303 -8.88 -20.96 -29.59
N SER A 304 -9.26 -21.55 -28.47
CA SER A 304 -10.39 -21.08 -27.68
C SER A 304 -10.10 -19.62 -27.34
N LEU A 305 -10.87 -18.71 -27.91
CA LEU A 305 -10.88 -17.29 -27.50
C LEU A 305 -11.30 -17.29 -26.02
N ILE A 306 -10.35 -17.03 -25.14
CA ILE A 306 -10.64 -16.77 -23.73
C ILE A 306 -11.49 -15.51 -23.72
N GLN A 307 -12.78 -15.67 -23.41
CA GLN A 307 -13.73 -14.58 -23.42
C GLN A 307 -13.42 -13.65 -22.23
N ALA A 308 -13.19 -12.36 -22.50
CA ALA A 308 -12.89 -11.40 -21.46
C ALA A 308 -14.03 -11.29 -20.44
N LEU A 309 -13.71 -11.38 -19.15
CA LEU A 309 -14.68 -11.29 -18.05
C LEU A 309 -15.10 -9.83 -17.76
N SER A 310 -14.34 -8.86 -18.23
CA SER A 310 -14.58 -7.42 -18.06
C SER A 310 -14.59 -6.71 -19.40
N THR A 311 -15.35 -5.61 -19.47
CA THR A 311 -15.33 -4.66 -20.57
C THR A 311 -15.11 -3.26 -20.00
N VAL A 312 -14.27 -2.46 -20.66
CA VAL A 312 -14.07 -1.05 -20.30
C VAL A 312 -14.64 -0.19 -21.41
N PHE A 313 -15.46 0.76 -21.03
CA PHE A 313 -16.06 1.75 -21.91
C PHE A 313 -15.47 3.12 -21.66
N SER A 314 -15.35 3.93 -22.70
CA SER A 314 -14.93 5.33 -22.62
C SER A 314 -15.84 6.20 -23.47
N TRP A 315 -16.14 7.40 -22.98
CA TRP A 315 -16.79 8.46 -23.75
C TRP A 315 -16.35 9.85 -23.26
N GLY A 316 -16.78 10.89 -23.93
CA GLY A 316 -16.33 12.24 -23.67
C GLY A 316 -15.08 12.63 -24.49
N GLY A 317 -14.57 13.84 -24.32
CA GLY A 317 -13.41 14.33 -25.07
C GLY A 317 -13.61 14.41 -26.60
N GLY A 318 -14.87 14.47 -27.06
CA GLY A 318 -15.25 14.43 -28.48
C GLY A 318 -15.91 13.12 -28.91
N VAL A 319 -15.92 12.10 -28.05
CA VAL A 319 -16.60 10.81 -28.30
C VAL A 319 -18.00 10.86 -27.69
N ASN A 320 -19.03 10.89 -28.53
CA ASN A 320 -20.41 11.15 -28.10
C ASN A 320 -21.16 9.94 -27.55
N THR A 321 -20.67 8.73 -27.82
CA THR A 321 -21.28 7.46 -27.34
C THR A 321 -20.23 6.58 -26.71
N PRO A 322 -20.60 5.68 -25.77
CA PRO A 322 -19.65 4.75 -25.16
C PRO A 322 -18.98 3.86 -26.20
N ILE A 323 -17.65 3.90 -26.26
CA ILE A 323 -16.84 3.01 -27.08
C ILE A 323 -16.12 2.00 -26.19
N LYS A 324 -16.01 0.74 -26.66
CA LYS A 324 -15.24 -0.29 -25.97
C LYS A 324 -13.75 -0.03 -26.18
N LEU A 325 -13.00 0.02 -25.07
CA LEU A 325 -11.55 0.08 -25.13
C LEU A 325 -10.95 -1.33 -25.24
N PRO A 326 -9.89 -1.52 -26.06
CA PRO A 326 -9.22 -2.80 -26.16
C PRO A 326 -8.49 -3.14 -24.85
N LEU A 327 -8.60 -4.40 -24.41
CA LEU A 327 -7.83 -4.92 -23.29
C LEU A 327 -6.61 -5.69 -23.82
N PRO A 328 -5.49 -5.74 -23.07
CA PRO A 328 -4.38 -6.61 -23.41
C PRO A 328 -4.83 -8.08 -23.46
N SER A 329 -4.34 -8.84 -24.42
CA SER A 329 -4.81 -10.21 -24.71
C SER A 329 -4.65 -11.22 -23.55
N SER A 330 -3.78 -10.90 -22.56
CA SER A 330 -3.55 -11.72 -21.35
C SER A 330 -4.47 -11.37 -20.18
N GLU A 331 -5.19 -10.23 -20.25
CA GLU A 331 -5.97 -9.71 -19.14
C GLU A 331 -7.47 -9.90 -19.37
N THR A 332 -8.12 -10.54 -18.40
CA THR A 332 -9.54 -10.88 -18.51
C THR A 332 -10.44 -10.14 -17.53
N GLN A 333 -9.87 -9.60 -16.44
CA GLN A 333 -10.64 -8.95 -15.38
C GLN A 333 -10.01 -7.66 -14.91
N VAL A 334 -10.70 -6.54 -15.12
CA VAL A 334 -10.38 -5.20 -14.60
C VAL A 334 -11.06 -5.01 -13.25
N ILE A 335 -10.30 -4.51 -12.26
CA ILE A 335 -10.81 -4.22 -10.92
C ILE A 335 -10.98 -2.72 -10.65
N GLN A 336 -10.21 -1.87 -11.36
CA GLN A 336 -10.28 -0.42 -11.19
C GLN A 336 -9.92 0.29 -12.50
N VAL A 337 -10.55 1.43 -12.73
CA VAL A 337 -10.17 2.40 -13.77
C VAL A 337 -9.96 3.78 -13.15
N SER A 338 -9.08 4.56 -13.74
CA SER A 338 -8.85 5.95 -13.39
C SER A 338 -8.58 6.77 -14.64
N THR A 339 -9.11 7.99 -14.69
CA THR A 339 -8.86 8.91 -15.80
C THR A 339 -8.42 10.28 -15.28
N GLY A 340 -7.36 10.78 -15.87
CA GLY A 340 -6.92 12.15 -15.75
C GLY A 340 -7.34 12.99 -16.96
N ARG A 341 -6.71 14.15 -17.13
CA ARG A 341 -7.01 15.06 -18.24
C ARG A 341 -6.70 14.43 -19.60
N THR A 342 -5.58 13.76 -19.72
CA THR A 342 -5.10 13.15 -20.96
C THR A 342 -4.89 11.64 -20.85
N GLN A 343 -4.90 11.07 -19.65
CA GLN A 343 -4.54 9.70 -19.39
C GLN A 343 -5.75 8.87 -18.99
N LYS A 344 -5.73 7.62 -19.39
CA LYS A 344 -6.72 6.60 -19.06
C LYS A 344 -5.97 5.36 -18.60
N ALA A 345 -6.24 4.91 -17.40
CA ALA A 345 -5.55 3.80 -16.76
C ALA A 345 -6.50 2.72 -16.24
N ALA A 346 -6.05 1.49 -16.18
CA ALA A 346 -6.77 0.40 -15.53
C ALA A 346 -5.82 -0.55 -14.79
N VAL A 347 -6.32 -1.09 -13.70
CA VAL A 347 -5.68 -2.15 -12.93
C VAL A 347 -6.47 -3.43 -13.08
N THR A 348 -5.78 -4.54 -13.31
CA THR A 348 -6.39 -5.87 -13.44
C THR A 348 -6.32 -6.64 -12.12
N LYS A 349 -7.12 -7.69 -11.99
CA LYS A 349 -7.08 -8.61 -10.85
C LYS A 349 -5.72 -9.27 -10.64
N ASN A 350 -4.92 -9.38 -11.70
CA ASN A 350 -3.57 -9.94 -11.66
C ASN A 350 -2.52 -8.91 -11.23
N GLY A 351 -2.94 -7.71 -10.81
CA GLY A 351 -2.05 -6.64 -10.36
C GLY A 351 -1.30 -5.93 -11.50
N ARG A 352 -1.80 -6.01 -12.73
CA ARG A 352 -1.19 -5.34 -13.89
C ARG A 352 -1.84 -3.98 -14.10
N LEU A 353 -1.01 -2.96 -14.23
CA LEU A 353 -1.41 -1.59 -14.60
C LEU A 353 -1.12 -1.36 -16.07
N PHE A 354 -2.08 -0.84 -16.80
CA PHE A 354 -1.91 -0.44 -18.18
C PHE A 354 -2.66 0.86 -18.50
N PHE A 355 -2.22 1.51 -19.56
CA PHE A 355 -2.75 2.78 -20.04
C PHE A 355 -3.24 2.63 -21.47
N TRP A 356 -4.22 3.43 -21.86
CA TRP A 356 -4.61 3.58 -23.27
C TRP A 356 -3.98 4.86 -23.83
N GLU A 357 -3.12 4.69 -24.81
CA GLU A 357 -2.58 5.77 -25.61
C GLU A 357 -3.48 5.98 -26.85
N SER A 358 -3.79 7.25 -27.16
CA SER A 358 -4.42 7.60 -28.41
C SER A 358 -3.35 7.57 -29.51
N SER A 359 -3.43 6.62 -30.42
CA SER A 359 -2.64 6.69 -31.66
C SER A 359 -3.18 7.87 -32.48
N GLY A 360 -2.42 8.97 -32.53
CA GLY A 360 -2.71 10.05 -33.47
C GLY A 360 -2.83 9.46 -34.86
N VAL A 361 -3.85 9.86 -35.62
CA VAL A 361 -4.00 9.49 -37.02
C VAL A 361 -2.77 9.99 -37.73
N SER A 362 -1.81 9.11 -38.02
CA SER A 362 -0.76 9.37 -39.00
C SER A 362 -1.47 9.47 -40.36
N SER A 363 -1.34 10.60 -41.01
CA SER A 363 -1.95 10.95 -42.30
C SER A 363 -1.43 10.12 -43.49
N GLU A 364 -0.92 8.90 -43.28
CA GLU A 364 -0.25 8.09 -44.31
C GLU A 364 -0.91 6.74 -44.66
N SER A 365 -2.20 6.55 -44.36
CA SER A 365 -2.91 5.41 -44.94
C SER A 365 -4.31 5.76 -45.40
N ILE A 366 -4.39 6.66 -46.40
CA ILE A 366 -5.63 6.85 -47.17
C ILE A 366 -5.68 5.69 -48.20
N ILE A 367 -6.50 4.69 -47.93
CA ILE A 367 -6.93 3.73 -48.94
C ILE A 367 -7.92 4.48 -49.82
N PRO A 368 -7.68 4.66 -51.16
CA PRO A 368 -8.63 5.34 -52.05
C PRO A 368 -9.86 4.47 -52.23
N GLY A 369 -11.01 4.93 -51.72
CA GLY A 369 -12.31 4.28 -51.99
C GLY A 369 -13.26 4.09 -50.81
N ALA A 370 -12.90 4.48 -49.58
CA ALA A 370 -13.82 4.44 -48.45
C ALA A 370 -14.60 5.77 -48.37
N VAL A 371 -15.94 5.64 -48.44
CA VAL A 371 -16.87 6.76 -48.28
C VAL A 371 -16.77 7.34 -46.89
N ASP A 372 -16.52 8.65 -46.88
CA ASP A 372 -16.31 9.51 -45.71
C ASP A 372 -17.55 9.52 -44.80
N SER A 373 -17.59 8.70 -43.76
CA SER A 373 -18.46 8.87 -42.60
C SER A 373 -17.65 9.58 -41.50
N GLY A 374 -17.72 10.91 -41.49
CA GLY A 374 -16.88 11.86 -40.73
C GLY A 374 -16.97 11.74 -39.22
N THR A 375 -16.59 10.62 -38.64
CA THR A 375 -16.36 10.45 -37.21
C THR A 375 -14.94 9.95 -37.00
N ASN A 376 -14.00 10.87 -36.76
CA ASN A 376 -12.66 10.56 -36.30
C ASN A 376 -12.73 9.98 -34.87
N ILE A 377 -13.03 8.69 -34.71
CA ILE A 377 -12.95 8.00 -33.44
C ILE A 377 -11.47 7.71 -33.19
N PRO A 378 -10.88 8.18 -32.08
CA PRO A 378 -9.47 7.91 -31.77
C PRO A 378 -9.26 6.40 -31.56
N VAL A 379 -8.22 5.85 -32.18
CA VAL A 379 -7.83 4.46 -31.96
C VAL A 379 -6.97 4.41 -30.69
N TYR A 380 -7.39 3.61 -29.71
CA TYR A 380 -6.70 3.41 -28.45
C TYR A 380 -5.90 2.12 -28.45
N VAL A 381 -4.65 2.17 -27.97
CA VAL A 381 -3.77 1.00 -27.82
C VAL A 381 -3.42 0.84 -26.34
N PRO A 382 -3.69 -0.33 -25.72
CA PRO A 382 -3.29 -0.57 -24.34
C PRO A 382 -1.79 -0.84 -24.25
N ARG A 383 -1.12 -0.15 -23.33
CA ARG A 383 0.31 -0.36 -23.01
C ARG A 383 0.50 -0.57 -21.52
N TYR A 384 1.29 -1.57 -21.16
CA TYR A 384 1.67 -1.78 -19.78
C TYR A 384 2.64 -0.71 -19.30
N LEU A 385 2.60 -0.42 -17.99
CA LEU A 385 3.64 0.38 -17.36
C LEU A 385 4.99 -0.35 -17.52
N GLU A 386 6.00 0.33 -18.03
CA GLU A 386 7.34 -0.22 -18.16
C GLU A 386 7.93 -0.56 -16.80
N GLY A 387 8.65 -1.68 -16.71
CA GLY A 387 9.24 -2.16 -15.45
C GLY A 387 8.29 -2.89 -14.51
N GLN A 388 7.01 -3.02 -14.86
CA GLN A 388 5.97 -3.61 -13.99
C GLN A 388 6.06 -5.14 -13.85
N ALA A 389 6.90 -5.84 -14.61
CA ALA A 389 6.99 -7.31 -14.52
C ALA A 389 7.23 -7.83 -13.08
N ALA A 390 7.63 -6.94 -12.20
CA ALA A 390 8.10 -7.15 -10.85
C ALA A 390 7.13 -6.72 -9.73
N VAL A 391 6.07 -5.94 -10.03
CA VAL A 391 5.29 -5.26 -8.99
C VAL A 391 3.80 -5.51 -9.23
N THR A 392 3.10 -5.94 -8.17
CA THR A 392 1.63 -6.07 -8.17
C THR A 392 1.02 -4.72 -7.81
N ILE A 393 0.35 -4.07 -8.76
CA ILE A 393 -0.39 -2.83 -8.52
C ILE A 393 -1.81 -3.17 -8.09
N HIS A 394 -2.25 -2.55 -7.00
CA HIS A 394 -3.59 -2.72 -6.45
C HIS A 394 -4.50 -1.52 -6.76
N HIS A 395 -3.95 -0.31 -6.85
CA HIS A 395 -4.71 0.91 -7.04
C HIS A 395 -3.97 1.90 -7.95
N VAL A 396 -4.71 2.67 -8.75
CA VAL A 396 -4.19 3.76 -9.57
C VAL A 396 -5.05 4.99 -9.41
N ALA A 397 -4.43 6.16 -9.27
CA ALA A 397 -5.08 7.46 -9.28
C ALA A 397 -4.39 8.36 -10.31
N CYS A 398 -5.16 8.92 -11.22
CA CYS A 398 -4.66 9.82 -12.25
C CYS A 398 -4.97 11.27 -11.86
N GLY A 399 -3.96 12.12 -11.80
CA GLY A 399 -4.11 13.57 -11.79
C GLY A 399 -4.19 14.15 -13.21
N ASP A 400 -4.01 15.47 -13.36
CA ASP A 400 -4.09 16.10 -14.69
C ASP A 400 -3.01 15.62 -15.64
N LEU A 401 -1.75 15.66 -15.19
CA LEU A 401 -0.56 15.34 -15.99
C LEU A 401 0.39 14.36 -15.28
N PHE A 402 -0.07 13.73 -14.21
CA PHE A 402 0.70 12.78 -13.42
C PHE A 402 -0.16 11.62 -12.95
N ASN A 403 0.48 10.58 -12.45
CA ASN A 403 -0.18 9.38 -11.94
C ASN A 403 0.45 8.94 -10.63
N ALA A 404 -0.38 8.38 -9.77
CA ALA A 404 0.02 7.65 -8.59
C ALA A 404 -0.45 6.20 -8.69
N CYS A 405 0.41 5.26 -8.37
CA CYS A 405 0.06 3.84 -8.32
C CYS A 405 0.52 3.24 -7.00
N LEU A 406 -0.34 2.42 -6.42
CA LEU A 406 -0.16 1.79 -5.13
C LEU A 406 -0.02 0.29 -5.30
N THR A 407 1.02 -0.28 -4.68
CA THR A 407 1.24 -1.72 -4.69
C THR A 407 0.32 -2.42 -3.69
N ASP A 408 0.18 -3.74 -3.81
CA ASP A 408 -0.51 -4.61 -2.85
C ASP A 408 0.10 -4.61 -1.44
N ARG A 409 1.27 -3.98 -1.27
CA ARG A 409 1.99 -3.83 0.00
C ARG A 409 2.03 -2.41 0.53
N GLY A 410 1.19 -1.53 0.01
CA GLY A 410 1.12 -0.15 0.48
C GLY A 410 2.28 0.75 0.06
N ILE A 411 3.10 0.36 -0.93
CA ILE A 411 4.16 1.22 -1.47
C ILE A 411 3.57 2.12 -2.54
N LEU A 412 3.72 3.43 -2.35
CA LEU A 412 3.24 4.43 -3.30
C LEU A 412 4.35 4.84 -4.29
N MET A 413 4.02 4.84 -5.57
CA MET A 413 4.87 5.31 -6.65
C MET A 413 4.15 6.39 -7.47
N THR A 414 4.90 7.38 -7.95
CA THR A 414 4.36 8.46 -8.79
C THR A 414 5.24 8.68 -10.02
N TYR A 415 4.64 9.17 -11.12
CA TYR A 415 5.33 9.54 -12.34
C TYR A 415 4.48 10.51 -13.16
N GLY A 416 5.10 11.19 -14.11
CA GLY A 416 4.51 12.22 -14.96
C GLY A 416 5.10 13.58 -14.68
N SER A 417 4.29 14.65 -14.81
CA SER A 417 4.73 16.01 -14.55
C SER A 417 4.92 16.29 -13.07
N GLY A 418 6.08 16.84 -12.70
CA GLY A 418 6.42 17.26 -11.34
C GLY A 418 5.96 18.69 -11.01
N ALA A 419 5.20 19.33 -11.89
CA ALA A 419 4.68 20.66 -11.64
C ALA A 419 3.93 20.72 -10.31
N ASN A 420 4.09 21.81 -9.56
CA ASN A 420 3.54 22.03 -8.22
C ASN A 420 4.01 21.01 -7.14
N GLY A 421 5.00 20.16 -7.44
CA GLY A 421 5.50 19.16 -6.50
C GLY A 421 4.59 17.94 -6.29
N CYS A 422 3.60 17.72 -7.16
CA CYS A 422 2.58 16.69 -7.00
C CYS A 422 3.13 15.24 -7.03
N LEU A 423 4.37 15.02 -7.48
CA LEU A 423 5.01 13.70 -7.44
C LEU A 423 5.54 13.31 -6.05
N GLY A 424 5.70 14.23 -5.11
CA GLY A 424 6.12 13.95 -3.75
C GLY A 424 7.61 13.60 -3.56
N HIS A 425 8.48 13.92 -4.54
CA HIS A 425 9.90 13.56 -4.54
C HIS A 425 10.83 14.67 -3.99
N GLY A 426 10.29 15.70 -3.35
CA GLY A 426 11.08 16.81 -2.81
C GLY A 426 11.56 17.82 -3.84
N ASN A 427 11.06 17.75 -5.07
CA ASN A 427 11.42 18.65 -6.17
C ASN A 427 10.24 18.81 -7.15
N TYR A 428 10.44 19.62 -8.20
CA TYR A 428 9.42 19.93 -9.20
C TYR A 428 9.76 19.32 -10.58
N GLN A 429 10.61 18.30 -10.62
CA GLN A 429 11.06 17.68 -11.86
C GLN A 429 10.07 16.62 -12.35
N ASP A 430 9.92 16.53 -13.66
CA ASP A 430 9.14 15.47 -14.30
C ASP A 430 9.84 14.11 -14.16
N VAL A 431 9.06 13.07 -13.97
CA VAL A 431 9.56 11.69 -13.82
C VAL A 431 8.88 10.80 -14.86
N ALA A 432 9.66 10.28 -15.80
CA ALA A 432 9.14 9.47 -16.91
C ALA A 432 8.71 8.05 -16.51
N GLN A 433 9.36 7.45 -15.51
CA GLN A 433 9.07 6.11 -15.01
C GLN A 433 8.56 6.17 -13.57
N ALA A 434 7.75 5.20 -13.16
CA ALA A 434 7.22 5.15 -11.79
C ALA A 434 8.38 5.11 -10.77
N LYS A 435 8.41 6.12 -9.89
CA LYS A 435 9.38 6.27 -8.82
C LYS A 435 8.68 6.22 -7.46
N ILE A 436 9.26 5.50 -6.51
CA ILE A 436 8.73 5.39 -5.14
C ILE A 436 8.76 6.77 -4.46
N VAL A 437 7.68 7.11 -3.77
CA VAL A 437 7.61 8.28 -2.89
C VAL A 437 8.37 7.97 -1.60
N GLU A 438 9.65 8.35 -1.58
CA GLU A 438 10.60 7.97 -0.52
C GLU A 438 10.15 8.41 0.89
N ALA A 439 9.48 9.55 0.98
CA ALA A 439 8.97 10.08 2.25
C ALA A 439 7.90 9.19 2.90
N LEU A 440 7.20 8.35 2.11
CA LEU A 440 6.19 7.43 2.60
C LEU A 440 6.70 5.98 2.75
N LEU A 441 7.98 5.74 2.53
CA LEU A 441 8.58 4.46 2.89
C LEU A 441 8.54 4.26 4.40
N GLY A 442 7.90 3.20 4.83
CA GLY A 442 7.66 2.91 6.25
C GLY A 442 6.21 3.02 6.67
N TYR A 443 5.40 3.61 5.84
CA TYR A 443 3.94 3.66 5.99
C TYR A 443 3.30 2.67 5.03
N GLU A 444 2.34 1.91 5.50
CA GLU A 444 1.50 1.09 4.62
C GLU A 444 0.33 1.96 4.12
N VAL A 445 0.48 2.53 2.93
CA VAL A 445 -0.58 3.32 2.30
C VAL A 445 -1.69 2.37 1.84
N VAL A 446 -2.93 2.64 2.23
CA VAL A 446 -4.09 1.80 1.85
C VAL A 446 -4.91 2.42 0.73
N GLN A 447 -4.88 3.74 0.60
CA GLN A 447 -5.54 4.44 -0.51
C GLN A 447 -4.77 5.71 -0.86
N VAL A 448 -4.77 6.06 -2.15
CA VAL A 448 -4.28 7.34 -2.69
C VAL A 448 -5.37 7.94 -3.57
N SER A 449 -5.50 9.25 -3.50
CA SER A 449 -6.39 10.04 -4.38
C SER A 449 -5.61 11.21 -4.96
N CYS A 450 -5.78 11.43 -6.26
CA CYS A 450 -5.15 12.53 -6.98
C CYS A 450 -6.20 13.55 -7.42
N GLY A 451 -5.95 14.81 -7.11
CA GLY A 451 -6.65 15.94 -7.68
C GLY A 451 -5.99 16.41 -8.98
N ALA A 452 -6.27 17.63 -9.42
CA ALA A 452 -5.63 18.19 -10.61
C ALA A 452 -4.10 18.27 -10.46
N SER A 453 -3.62 18.76 -9.30
CA SER A 453 -2.20 18.98 -9.03
C SER A 453 -1.81 18.73 -7.56
N HIS A 454 -2.62 18.02 -6.80
CA HIS A 454 -2.34 17.63 -5.42
C HIS A 454 -2.72 16.18 -5.17
N VAL A 455 -2.23 15.61 -4.09
CA VAL A 455 -2.41 14.21 -3.73
C VAL A 455 -2.71 14.09 -2.24
N LEU A 456 -3.63 13.20 -1.91
CA LEU A 456 -3.85 12.71 -0.56
C LEU A 456 -3.59 11.20 -0.50
N ALA A 457 -2.99 10.76 0.60
CA ALA A 457 -2.80 9.34 0.89
C ALA A 457 -3.19 9.04 2.34
N VAL A 458 -3.84 7.91 2.58
CA VAL A 458 -4.18 7.42 3.92
C VAL A 458 -3.48 6.09 4.20
N THR A 459 -2.99 5.93 5.42
CA THR A 459 -2.28 4.73 5.88
C THR A 459 -3.23 3.77 6.60
N ASN A 460 -2.77 2.53 6.83
CA ASN A 460 -3.47 1.53 7.64
C ASN A 460 -3.59 1.94 9.12
N GLU A 461 -2.79 2.91 9.58
CA GLU A 461 -2.84 3.47 10.94
C GLU A 461 -3.66 4.76 11.01
N HIS A 462 -4.43 5.05 9.94
CA HIS A 462 -5.33 6.21 9.83
C HIS A 462 -4.64 7.57 9.76
N GLU A 463 -3.35 7.61 9.48
CA GLU A 463 -2.61 8.84 9.21
C GLU A 463 -2.90 9.30 7.78
N VAL A 464 -3.04 10.60 7.58
CA VAL A 464 -3.28 11.19 6.25
C VAL A 464 -2.15 12.12 5.89
N PHE A 465 -1.67 11.98 4.66
CA PHE A 465 -0.62 12.81 4.08
C PHE A 465 -1.17 13.56 2.87
N SER A 466 -0.73 14.81 2.70
CA SER A 466 -1.04 15.62 1.52
C SER A 466 0.21 16.30 0.97
N TRP A 467 0.24 16.54 -0.34
CA TRP A 467 1.30 17.27 -1.03
C TRP A 467 0.86 17.75 -2.42
N GLY A 468 1.70 18.54 -3.05
CA GLY A 468 1.42 19.16 -4.32
C GLY A 468 0.98 20.60 -4.15
N ARG A 469 0.06 21.05 -4.99
CA ARG A 469 -0.49 22.40 -4.99
C ARG A 469 -1.37 22.66 -3.76
N GLY A 470 -1.22 23.83 -3.13
CA GLY A 470 -1.95 24.22 -1.93
C GLY A 470 -2.63 25.57 -1.98
N ASP A 471 -2.67 26.25 -3.15
CA ASP A 471 -3.09 27.65 -3.31
C ASP A 471 -4.52 27.95 -2.84
N ASN A 472 -5.40 26.93 -2.76
CA ASN A 472 -6.79 27.07 -2.29
C ASN A 472 -7.01 26.41 -0.92
N GLY A 473 -5.95 26.03 -0.22
CA GLY A 473 -6.05 25.29 1.04
C GLY A 473 -6.42 23.81 0.90
N GLU A 474 -6.38 23.27 -0.33
CA GLU A 474 -6.77 21.88 -0.65
C GLU A 474 -5.90 20.82 0.03
N LEU A 475 -4.74 21.19 0.58
CA LEU A 475 -3.88 20.29 1.34
C LEU A 475 -4.30 20.13 2.80
N GLY A 476 -5.12 21.02 3.34
CA GLY A 476 -5.60 20.94 4.72
C GLY A 476 -4.55 21.23 5.81
N LEU A 477 -3.44 21.90 5.46
CA LEU A 477 -2.26 22.14 6.30
C LEU A 477 -2.30 23.50 7.03
N ASN A 478 -3.46 24.15 7.12
CA ASN A 478 -3.66 25.46 7.73
C ASN A 478 -2.88 26.61 7.05
N ASN A 479 -2.58 26.43 5.77
CA ASN A 479 -1.94 27.44 4.93
C ASN A 479 -2.31 27.24 3.46
N GLN A 480 -1.77 28.08 2.58
CA GLN A 480 -1.96 28.03 1.12
C GLN A 480 -0.63 27.79 0.39
N GLU A 481 0.30 27.11 1.01
CA GLU A 481 1.60 26.76 0.43
C GLU A 481 1.55 25.43 -0.30
N SER A 482 2.37 25.32 -1.36
CA SER A 482 2.55 24.07 -2.12
C SER A 482 3.75 23.31 -1.59
N TYR A 483 3.61 21.97 -1.44
CA TYR A 483 4.63 21.12 -0.86
C TYR A 483 5.08 20.04 -1.85
N PRO A 484 6.39 19.95 -2.19
CA PRO A 484 6.90 18.92 -3.07
C PRO A 484 7.15 17.56 -2.36
N CYS A 485 6.89 17.48 -1.06
CA CYS A 485 6.98 16.25 -0.24
C CYS A 485 5.69 16.03 0.52
N PRO A 486 5.31 14.78 0.78
CA PRO A 486 4.21 14.45 1.69
C PRO A 486 4.35 15.13 3.05
N GLN A 487 3.26 15.78 3.48
CA GLN A 487 3.11 16.40 4.80
C GLN A 487 1.98 15.69 5.53
N GLU A 488 2.19 15.34 6.77
CA GLU A 488 1.15 14.76 7.63
C GLU A 488 0.12 15.81 8.00
N ILE A 489 -1.17 15.47 7.87
CA ILE A 489 -2.29 16.35 8.17
C ILE A 489 -2.67 16.16 9.64
N PRO A 490 -2.60 17.22 10.48
CA PRO A 490 -3.11 17.15 11.83
C PRO A 490 -4.64 17.15 11.84
N ILE A 491 -5.25 15.99 12.08
CA ILE A 491 -6.69 15.88 12.26
C ILE A 491 -7.01 16.02 13.74
N ALA A 492 -7.78 17.06 14.08
CA ALA A 492 -8.14 17.36 15.46
C ALA A 492 -9.27 16.43 15.95
N GLY A 493 -9.00 15.64 16.98
CA GLY A 493 -9.94 14.76 17.67
C GLY A 493 -9.46 13.30 17.69
N GLU A 494 -9.21 12.76 18.87
CA GLU A 494 -8.74 11.37 19.07
C GLU A 494 -9.74 10.31 18.56
N GLU A 495 -11.01 10.70 18.35
CA GLU A 495 -12.08 9.81 17.87
C GLU A 495 -12.29 9.84 16.36
N MET A 496 -11.71 10.83 15.64
CA MET A 496 -11.88 10.96 14.19
C MET A 496 -10.78 10.19 13.45
N LEU A 497 -11.01 8.92 13.14
CA LEU A 497 -10.07 8.06 12.42
C LEU A 497 -10.35 8.10 10.91
N PRO A 498 -9.48 8.71 10.09
CA PRO A 498 -9.60 8.71 8.63
C PRO A 498 -9.65 7.31 8.05
N SER A 499 -10.52 7.06 7.09
CA SER A 499 -10.62 5.77 6.40
C SER A 499 -10.45 5.90 4.88
N HIS A 500 -10.99 6.97 4.28
CA HIS A 500 -10.93 7.20 2.84
C HIS A 500 -10.64 8.66 2.53
N VAL A 501 -9.88 8.90 1.45
CA VAL A 501 -9.50 10.23 0.98
C VAL A 501 -9.96 10.47 -0.45
N TYR A 502 -10.39 11.69 -0.75
CA TYR A 502 -10.88 12.10 -2.07
C TYR A 502 -10.33 13.48 -2.42
N CYS A 503 -9.80 13.61 -3.65
CA CYS A 503 -9.31 14.86 -4.18
C CYS A 503 -10.18 15.33 -5.35
N GLY A 504 -10.53 16.61 -5.35
CA GLY A 504 -11.13 17.30 -6.48
C GLY A 504 -10.07 18.10 -7.26
N VAL A 505 -10.50 19.10 -8.02
CA VAL A 505 -9.57 19.98 -8.76
C VAL A 505 -8.80 20.90 -7.80
N ASP A 506 -9.50 21.46 -6.81
CA ASP A 506 -9.05 22.52 -5.89
C ASP A 506 -9.58 22.31 -4.46
N CYS A 507 -9.91 21.10 -4.11
CA CYS A 507 -10.50 20.74 -2.81
C CYS A 507 -10.25 19.28 -2.47
N SER A 508 -10.44 18.92 -1.21
CA SER A 508 -10.26 17.56 -0.69
C SER A 508 -11.30 17.21 0.36
N MET A 509 -11.66 15.94 0.42
CA MET A 509 -12.54 15.38 1.44
C MET A 509 -11.98 14.10 2.05
N ILE A 510 -12.29 13.87 3.32
CA ILE A 510 -11.92 12.67 4.08
C ILE A 510 -13.18 12.07 4.67
N ILE A 511 -13.37 10.76 4.53
CA ILE A 511 -14.38 10.00 5.26
C ILE A 511 -13.70 9.33 6.46
N THR A 512 -14.29 9.44 7.63
CA THR A 512 -13.81 8.75 8.85
C THR A 512 -14.41 7.35 8.97
N GLN A 513 -13.92 6.53 9.89
CA GLN A 513 -14.43 5.16 10.10
C GLN A 513 -15.90 5.09 10.53
N ASP A 514 -16.36 6.08 11.24
CA ASP A 514 -17.76 6.22 11.67
C ASP A 514 -18.67 6.83 10.60
N GLY A 515 -18.12 7.15 9.41
CA GLY A 515 -18.86 7.66 8.25
C GLY A 515 -19.05 9.17 8.24
N GLN A 516 -18.35 9.93 9.09
CA GLN A 516 -18.37 11.40 9.06
C GLN A 516 -17.53 11.92 7.88
N LEU A 517 -17.86 13.12 7.43
CA LEU A 517 -17.20 13.77 6.30
C LEU A 517 -16.49 15.04 6.75
N LEU A 518 -15.18 15.11 6.43
CA LEU A 518 -14.34 16.30 6.62
C LEU A 518 -13.98 16.88 5.25
N ALA A 519 -13.88 18.19 5.14
CA ALA A 519 -13.54 18.86 3.88
C ALA A 519 -12.60 20.04 4.07
N CYS A 520 -11.78 20.31 3.04
CA CYS A 520 -10.95 21.52 2.93
C CYS A 520 -10.78 21.93 1.47
N GLY A 521 -10.26 23.13 1.25
CA GLY A 521 -10.05 23.72 -0.07
C GLY A 521 -11.14 24.69 -0.47
N ASN A 522 -11.28 24.90 -1.77
CA ASN A 522 -12.24 25.82 -2.38
C ASN A 522 -13.68 25.32 -2.22
N ASN A 523 -14.51 26.09 -1.51
CA ASN A 523 -15.92 25.77 -1.26
C ASN A 523 -16.88 26.64 -2.10
N ARG A 524 -16.45 27.14 -3.23
CA ARG A 524 -17.29 27.95 -4.11
C ARG A 524 -18.63 27.25 -4.38
N TYR A 525 -19.72 27.97 -4.28
CA TYR A 525 -21.10 27.46 -4.40
C TYR A 525 -21.50 26.45 -3.32
N ASN A 526 -20.79 26.40 -2.20
CA ASN A 526 -20.96 25.41 -1.14
C ASN A 526 -20.83 23.95 -1.61
N LYS A 527 -19.92 23.69 -2.56
CA LYS A 527 -19.71 22.33 -3.09
C LYS A 527 -19.12 21.37 -2.05
N LEU A 528 -18.58 21.89 -0.94
CA LEU A 528 -18.06 21.07 0.17
C LEU A 528 -19.04 20.97 1.34
N GLY A 529 -20.15 21.71 1.32
CA GLY A 529 -21.14 21.69 2.40
C GLY A 529 -20.67 22.36 3.70
N LEU A 530 -19.77 23.35 3.62
CA LEU A 530 -19.16 24.03 4.78
C LEU A 530 -19.90 25.32 5.19
N ASP A 531 -20.90 25.78 4.44
CA ASP A 531 -21.69 26.95 4.81
C ASP A 531 -22.43 26.68 6.12
N VAL A 532 -22.48 27.68 6.99
CA VAL A 532 -23.14 27.60 8.30
C VAL A 532 -24.48 28.32 8.24
N ILE A 533 -25.53 27.58 8.56
CA ILE A 533 -26.89 28.16 8.72
C ILE A 533 -27.04 28.56 10.17
N ASP A 534 -27.55 29.77 10.45
CA ASP A 534 -27.80 30.24 11.80
C ASP A 534 -28.93 29.41 12.46
N GLU A 535 -29.03 29.46 13.80
CA GLU A 535 -30.04 28.73 14.58
C GLU A 535 -31.50 29.14 14.20
N SER A 536 -31.68 30.30 13.57
CA SER A 536 -33.01 30.76 13.11
C SER A 536 -33.36 30.27 11.70
N GLY A 537 -32.40 29.70 10.95
CA GLY A 537 -32.57 29.26 9.58
C GLY A 537 -32.72 30.41 8.56
N THR A 538 -32.47 31.65 8.98
CA THR A 538 -32.74 32.87 8.19
C THR A 538 -31.50 33.46 7.57
N SER A 539 -30.32 33.18 8.09
CA SER A 539 -29.05 33.65 7.50
C SER A 539 -28.07 32.51 7.24
N ILE A 540 -27.35 32.60 6.11
CA ILE A 540 -26.30 31.67 5.72
C ILE A 540 -24.98 32.41 5.81
N SER A 541 -24.07 31.93 6.67
CA SER A 541 -22.68 32.38 6.66
C SER A 541 -21.92 31.54 5.63
N THR A 542 -21.53 32.18 4.52
CA THR A 542 -20.84 31.52 3.42
C THR A 542 -19.36 31.35 3.74
N VAL A 543 -18.84 30.15 3.54
CA VAL A 543 -17.43 29.81 3.61
C VAL A 543 -16.95 29.57 2.17
N GLU A 544 -16.13 30.45 1.63
CA GLU A 544 -15.63 30.33 0.23
C GLU A 544 -14.38 29.45 0.15
N GLU A 545 -13.60 29.36 1.24
CA GLU A 545 -12.36 28.61 1.28
C GLU A 545 -12.04 28.13 2.70
N GLN A 546 -11.45 26.94 2.83
CA GLN A 546 -11.08 26.35 4.10
C GLN A 546 -9.70 25.68 4.01
N THR A 547 -8.76 26.11 4.84
CA THR A 547 -7.37 25.63 4.84
C THR A 547 -7.10 24.45 5.78
N VAL A 548 -8.11 24.04 6.56
CA VAL A 548 -8.02 22.92 7.52
C VAL A 548 -9.20 21.98 7.29
N PHE A 549 -8.98 20.68 7.42
CA PHE A 549 -10.09 19.72 7.36
C PHE A 549 -11.12 20.00 8.46
N THR A 550 -12.31 20.38 8.05
CA THR A 550 -13.41 20.78 8.91
C THR A 550 -14.61 19.86 8.66
N PRO A 551 -15.32 19.40 9.72
CA PRO A 551 -16.53 18.62 9.56
C PRO A 551 -17.55 19.32 8.67
N VAL A 552 -18.11 18.60 7.71
CA VAL A 552 -19.23 19.10 6.88
C VAL A 552 -20.45 19.33 7.76
N ARG A 553 -21.06 20.52 7.64
CA ARG A 553 -22.14 20.98 8.52
C ARG A 553 -23.49 21.03 7.86
N SER A 554 -23.57 20.80 6.56
CA SER A 554 -24.83 20.86 5.82
C SER A 554 -25.76 19.69 6.16
N TYR A 555 -26.98 19.98 6.62
CA TYR A 555 -28.02 18.98 6.81
C TYR A 555 -28.56 18.51 5.43
N PRO A 556 -28.84 17.19 5.19
CA PRO A 556 -28.81 16.09 6.16
C PRO A 556 -27.47 15.34 6.24
N ILE A 557 -26.41 15.80 5.57
CA ILE A 557 -25.11 15.11 5.48
C ILE A 557 -24.51 14.84 6.86
N THR A 558 -24.71 15.74 7.81
CA THR A 558 -24.27 15.57 9.21
C THR A 558 -24.86 14.34 9.92
N ASN A 559 -25.98 13.82 9.43
CA ASN A 559 -26.76 12.76 10.09
C ASN A 559 -26.73 11.42 9.33
N ILE A 560 -26.02 11.36 8.21
CA ILE A 560 -25.89 10.14 7.40
C ILE A 560 -24.48 9.57 7.51
N LYS A 561 -24.37 8.26 7.34
CA LYS A 561 -23.07 7.62 7.16
C LYS A 561 -22.67 7.68 5.69
N VAL A 562 -21.58 8.39 5.42
CA VAL A 562 -21.07 8.56 4.06
C VAL A 562 -20.24 7.35 3.66
N LYS A 563 -20.55 6.79 2.49
CA LYS A 563 -19.85 5.66 1.88
C LYS A 563 -18.84 6.10 0.83
N HIS A 564 -19.19 7.08 0.00
CA HIS A 564 -18.36 7.51 -1.11
C HIS A 564 -18.62 8.98 -1.46
N VAL A 565 -17.60 9.64 -2.00
CA VAL A 565 -17.67 11.04 -2.45
C VAL A 565 -17.11 11.14 -3.86
N ALA A 566 -17.73 11.95 -4.70
CA ALA A 566 -17.18 12.36 -5.99
C ALA A 566 -17.12 13.88 -6.06
N LEU A 567 -15.96 14.41 -6.42
CA LEU A 567 -15.67 15.84 -6.48
C LEU A 567 -15.50 16.29 -7.92
N GLY A 568 -16.42 17.14 -8.39
CA GLY A 568 -16.29 17.88 -9.63
C GLY A 568 -15.64 19.25 -9.43
N THR A 569 -15.53 20.04 -10.50
CA THR A 569 -14.94 21.40 -10.41
C THR A 569 -15.85 22.34 -9.61
N SER A 570 -17.15 22.29 -9.84
CA SER A 570 -18.12 23.25 -9.28
C SER A 570 -19.28 22.60 -8.52
N HIS A 571 -19.24 21.27 -8.38
CA HIS A 571 -20.25 20.49 -7.67
C HIS A 571 -19.61 19.25 -7.05
N SER A 572 -20.31 18.61 -6.13
CA SER A 572 -19.94 17.33 -5.55
C SER A 572 -21.15 16.43 -5.37
N ALA A 573 -20.90 15.13 -5.28
CA ALA A 573 -21.90 14.12 -4.99
C ALA A 573 -21.46 13.28 -3.78
N ILE A 574 -22.35 13.10 -2.83
CA ILE A 574 -22.12 12.34 -1.59
C ILE A 574 -23.08 11.17 -1.60
N LEU A 575 -22.54 9.96 -1.50
CA LEU A 575 -23.28 8.71 -1.45
C LEU A 575 -23.29 8.16 -0.03
N SER A 576 -24.50 7.90 0.51
CA SER A 576 -24.65 7.27 1.81
C SER A 576 -24.45 5.75 1.75
N GLU A 577 -24.25 5.10 2.90
CA GLU A 577 -24.22 3.63 3.00
C GLU A 577 -25.55 3.00 2.56
N GLU A 578 -26.65 3.74 2.67
CA GLU A 578 -27.99 3.29 2.26
C GLU A 578 -28.22 3.40 0.75
N GLY A 579 -27.29 4.00 -0.01
CA GLY A 579 -27.36 4.19 -1.46
C GLY A 579 -28.13 5.44 -1.89
N GLU A 580 -28.31 6.39 -0.99
CA GLU A 580 -28.91 7.71 -1.28
C GLU A 580 -27.82 8.69 -1.76
N CYS A 581 -28.18 9.58 -2.68
CA CYS A 581 -27.26 10.54 -3.27
C CYS A 581 -27.67 11.98 -2.94
N TYR A 582 -26.72 12.72 -2.41
CA TYR A 582 -26.85 14.15 -2.11
C TYR A 582 -25.87 14.96 -2.97
N MET A 583 -26.40 15.94 -3.68
CA MET A 583 -25.64 16.81 -4.57
C MET A 583 -25.43 18.17 -3.94
N LEU A 584 -24.24 18.74 -4.11
CA LEU A 584 -23.87 20.08 -3.62
C LEU A 584 -23.20 20.88 -4.73
N GLY A 585 -23.28 22.19 -4.68
CA GLY A 585 -22.63 23.11 -5.60
C GLY A 585 -23.57 23.85 -6.53
N THR A 586 -23.09 24.25 -7.71
CA THR A 586 -23.91 24.96 -8.71
C THR A 586 -24.65 24.01 -9.64
N ASN A 587 -25.85 24.44 -10.09
CA ASN A 587 -26.67 23.71 -11.08
C ASN A 587 -26.76 24.43 -12.45
N GLN A 588 -25.78 25.26 -12.80
CA GLN A 588 -25.81 26.08 -14.01
C GLN A 588 -26.04 25.26 -15.29
N PHE A 589 -25.61 24.01 -15.32
CA PHE A 589 -25.74 23.09 -16.47
C PHE A 589 -26.59 21.86 -16.15
N GLY A 590 -27.34 21.86 -15.06
CA GLY A 590 -28.11 20.72 -14.60
C GLY A 590 -27.29 19.61 -13.90
N GLN A 591 -26.03 19.89 -13.52
CA GLN A 591 -25.13 18.88 -12.93
C GLN A 591 -25.58 18.34 -11.57
N LEU A 592 -26.51 18.99 -10.88
CA LEU A 592 -27.13 18.50 -9.64
C LEU A 592 -28.30 17.52 -9.87
N GLY A 593 -28.75 17.34 -11.11
CA GLY A 593 -29.82 16.39 -11.44
C GLY A 593 -31.25 16.88 -11.15
N CYS A 594 -31.48 18.19 -11.19
CA CYS A 594 -32.80 18.80 -11.06
C CYS A 594 -32.98 19.96 -12.03
N ASP A 595 -34.25 20.31 -12.32
CA ASP A 595 -34.61 21.38 -13.26
C ASP A 595 -34.46 22.79 -12.68
N ASP A 596 -34.36 22.92 -11.36
CA ASP A 596 -34.21 24.23 -10.72
C ASP A 596 -32.73 24.70 -10.79
N THR A 597 -32.50 25.81 -11.48
CA THR A 597 -31.17 26.44 -11.62
C THR A 597 -30.81 27.36 -10.44
N LEU A 598 -31.77 27.73 -9.61
CA LEU A 598 -31.62 28.66 -8.48
C LEU A 598 -31.73 27.92 -7.13
N LEU A 599 -31.14 26.74 -7.02
CA LEU A 599 -31.15 26.00 -5.76
C LEU A 599 -30.48 26.81 -4.65
N PRO A 600 -31.01 26.74 -3.42
CA PRO A 600 -30.30 27.23 -2.24
C PRO A 600 -28.96 26.49 -2.10
N ARG A 601 -27.96 27.15 -1.50
CA ARG A 601 -26.65 26.56 -1.21
C ARG A 601 -26.74 25.43 -0.15
N GLN A 602 -27.61 24.43 -0.40
CA GLN A 602 -27.90 23.30 0.48
C GLN A 602 -27.83 21.99 -0.31
N PRO A 603 -27.62 20.85 0.35
CA PRO A 603 -27.61 19.55 -0.30
C PRO A 603 -28.96 19.25 -0.98
N TYR A 604 -28.92 18.82 -2.23
CA TYR A 604 -30.07 18.34 -2.98
C TYR A 604 -30.09 16.81 -3.00
N HIS A 605 -31.17 16.22 -2.50
CA HIS A 605 -31.35 14.76 -2.50
C HIS A 605 -31.98 14.30 -3.81
N ILE A 606 -31.31 13.45 -4.57
CA ILE A 606 -31.85 12.86 -5.79
C ILE A 606 -32.75 11.69 -5.44
N THR A 607 -34.05 11.81 -5.76
CA THR A 607 -35.08 10.77 -5.48
C THR A 607 -35.60 10.09 -6.73
N LEU A 608 -35.00 10.33 -7.90
CA LEU A 608 -35.50 9.90 -9.21
C LEU A 608 -35.19 8.43 -9.56
N PHE A 609 -34.35 7.76 -8.78
CA PHE A 609 -33.94 6.38 -9.08
C PHE A 609 -34.86 5.37 -8.42
N ASN A 610 -35.15 4.28 -9.16
CA ASN A 610 -35.94 3.15 -8.66
C ASN A 610 -35.11 2.13 -7.85
N ASP A 611 -33.77 2.19 -7.97
CA ASP A 611 -32.84 1.30 -7.29
C ASP A 611 -31.73 2.13 -6.64
N LYS A 612 -30.98 1.51 -5.73
CA LYS A 612 -29.91 2.18 -4.99
C LYS A 612 -28.69 2.45 -5.90
N ILE A 613 -28.06 3.59 -5.70
CA ILE A 613 -26.82 3.91 -6.37
C ILE A 613 -25.70 3.02 -5.82
N HIS A 614 -24.98 2.36 -6.70
CA HIS A 614 -23.84 1.52 -6.38
C HIS A 614 -22.53 2.34 -6.34
N THR A 615 -22.31 3.15 -7.38
CA THR A 615 -21.11 4.00 -7.53
C THR A 615 -21.44 5.23 -8.37
N LEU A 616 -20.71 6.31 -8.15
CA LEU A 616 -20.88 7.57 -8.89
C LEU A 616 -19.54 8.27 -9.09
N ALA A 617 -19.48 9.17 -10.06
CA ALA A 617 -18.32 10.02 -10.33
C ALA A 617 -18.76 11.37 -10.90
N CYS A 618 -18.03 12.42 -10.57
CA CYS A 618 -18.23 13.78 -11.07
C CYS A 618 -17.10 14.18 -12.03
N GLY A 619 -17.47 14.73 -13.18
CA GLY A 619 -16.55 15.47 -14.05
C GLY A 619 -16.61 16.98 -13.78
N ASP A 620 -16.14 17.81 -14.70
CA ASP A 620 -16.13 19.27 -14.51
C ASP A 620 -17.54 19.82 -14.23
N THR A 621 -18.52 19.45 -15.05
CA THR A 621 -19.86 20.01 -15.05
C THR A 621 -20.92 18.96 -15.39
N PHE A 622 -20.64 17.70 -15.11
CA PHE A 622 -21.54 16.58 -15.34
C PHE A 622 -21.32 15.50 -14.27
N THR A 623 -22.30 14.64 -14.11
CA THR A 623 -22.29 13.55 -13.14
C THR A 623 -22.66 12.24 -13.84
N VAL A 624 -22.06 11.15 -13.40
CA VAL A 624 -22.33 9.78 -13.84
C VAL A 624 -22.62 8.93 -12.61
N ALA A 625 -23.70 8.15 -12.65
CA ALA A 625 -24.04 7.20 -11.60
C ALA A 625 -24.40 5.85 -12.18
N ALA A 626 -24.04 4.78 -11.48
CA ALA A 626 -24.48 3.43 -11.79
C ALA A 626 -25.30 2.87 -10.62
N LEU A 627 -26.41 2.25 -10.95
CA LEU A 627 -27.31 1.59 -10.01
C LEU A 627 -26.88 0.15 -9.74
N GLN A 628 -27.44 -0.47 -8.71
CA GLN A 628 -27.14 -1.87 -8.35
C GLN A 628 -27.62 -2.88 -9.41
N ASP A 629 -28.65 -2.57 -10.17
CA ASP A 629 -29.14 -3.36 -11.30
C ASP A 629 -28.18 -3.35 -12.50
N GLY A 630 -27.25 -2.37 -12.57
CA GLY A 630 -26.28 -2.18 -13.64
C GLY A 630 -26.63 -1.06 -14.60
N GLU A 631 -27.75 -0.37 -14.41
CA GLU A 631 -28.09 0.79 -15.22
C GLU A 631 -27.17 1.98 -14.95
N VAL A 632 -26.80 2.70 -16.01
CA VAL A 632 -25.92 3.86 -15.94
C VAL A 632 -26.67 5.11 -16.38
N TYR A 633 -26.56 6.15 -15.57
CA TYR A 633 -27.22 7.44 -15.80
C TYR A 633 -26.19 8.57 -15.86
N THR A 634 -26.46 9.57 -16.70
CA THR A 634 -25.64 10.77 -16.80
C THR A 634 -26.53 12.01 -16.86
N TRP A 635 -26.01 13.13 -16.32
CA TRP A 635 -26.67 14.44 -16.35
C TRP A 635 -25.67 15.58 -16.25
N GLY A 636 -26.10 16.79 -16.57
CA GLY A 636 -25.27 17.98 -16.63
C GLY A 636 -24.95 18.40 -18.06
N LYS A 637 -23.81 19.03 -18.27
CA LYS A 637 -23.37 19.57 -19.56
C LYS A 637 -22.99 18.48 -20.54
N GLY A 638 -23.65 18.44 -21.69
CA GLY A 638 -23.46 17.39 -22.71
C GLY A 638 -22.46 17.70 -23.80
N SER A 639 -21.91 18.93 -23.88
CA SER A 639 -20.97 19.31 -24.94
C SER A 639 -19.74 18.37 -24.98
N ARG A 640 -19.25 18.07 -26.20
CA ARG A 640 -18.12 17.16 -26.45
C ARG A 640 -18.35 15.72 -26.00
N GLY A 641 -19.58 15.25 -25.97
CA GLY A 641 -19.93 13.86 -25.66
C GLY A 641 -19.85 13.46 -24.19
N ARG A 642 -19.78 14.41 -23.26
CA ARG A 642 -19.63 14.14 -21.80
C ARG A 642 -20.67 13.19 -21.24
N LEU A 643 -21.91 13.23 -21.80
CA LEU A 643 -23.02 12.42 -21.30
C LEU A 643 -23.09 11.02 -21.92
N GLY A 644 -22.23 10.66 -22.88
CA GLY A 644 -22.24 9.35 -23.54
C GLY A 644 -23.49 9.10 -24.41
N ARG A 645 -24.19 10.16 -24.79
CA ARG A 645 -25.39 10.18 -25.63
C ARG A 645 -25.44 11.47 -26.45
N PRO A 646 -26.22 11.53 -27.55
CA PRO A 646 -26.18 12.66 -28.48
C PRO A 646 -26.74 13.98 -27.91
N ASP A 647 -27.31 13.99 -26.71
CA ASP A 647 -27.89 15.18 -26.08
C ASP A 647 -26.82 16.21 -25.72
N GLN A 648 -27.15 17.48 -25.87
CA GLN A 648 -26.21 18.56 -25.57
C GLN A 648 -26.17 18.92 -24.07
N GLN A 649 -27.27 18.74 -23.36
CA GLN A 649 -27.42 19.03 -21.94
C GLN A 649 -28.58 18.23 -21.36
N SER A 650 -28.51 17.84 -20.10
CA SER A 650 -29.61 17.22 -19.39
C SER A 650 -29.62 17.66 -17.94
N ASN A 651 -30.68 18.29 -17.50
CA ASN A 651 -30.84 18.71 -16.11
C ASN A 651 -31.22 17.55 -15.20
N LEU A 652 -31.86 16.52 -15.75
CA LEU A 652 -32.26 15.32 -15.02
C LEU A 652 -31.42 14.12 -15.40
N PRO A 653 -31.22 13.18 -14.46
CA PRO A 653 -30.56 11.89 -14.75
C PRO A 653 -31.23 11.15 -15.90
N MET A 654 -30.48 10.82 -16.94
CA MET A 654 -30.96 10.04 -18.08
C MET A 654 -30.04 8.86 -18.36
N LYS A 655 -30.67 7.74 -18.74
CA LYS A 655 -29.97 6.47 -18.99
C LYS A 655 -29.04 6.55 -20.20
N VAL A 656 -27.88 5.96 -20.07
CA VAL A 656 -26.90 5.77 -21.14
C VAL A 656 -27.01 4.35 -21.67
N ASN A 657 -27.09 4.20 -23.00
CA ASN A 657 -27.09 2.88 -23.65
C ASN A 657 -25.63 2.35 -23.67
N ILE A 658 -25.35 1.44 -22.76
CA ILE A 658 -24.13 0.65 -22.77
C ILE A 658 -24.40 -0.58 -23.62
N THR A 659 -23.92 -0.58 -24.86
CA THR A 659 -24.13 -1.70 -25.78
C THR A 659 -23.30 -2.92 -25.36
N GLY A 660 -23.94 -3.89 -24.77
CA GLY A 660 -23.37 -5.19 -24.42
C GLY A 660 -24.48 -6.25 -24.50
N GLU A 661 -24.15 -7.43 -25.00
CA GLU A 661 -25.15 -8.51 -25.28
C GLU A 661 -25.58 -9.28 -24.03
N GLU A 662 -25.04 -9.00 -22.83
CA GLU A 662 -25.30 -9.79 -21.61
C GLU A 662 -25.44 -8.88 -20.38
N PRO A 663 -26.14 -9.35 -19.32
CA PRO A 663 -26.26 -8.61 -18.08
C PRO A 663 -24.88 -8.43 -17.43
N PHE A 664 -24.55 -7.20 -17.08
CA PHE A 664 -23.29 -6.84 -16.46
C PHE A 664 -23.51 -6.12 -15.13
N GLN A 665 -22.46 -6.10 -14.32
CA GLN A 665 -22.36 -5.28 -13.13
C GLN A 665 -21.29 -4.21 -13.38
N VAL A 666 -21.57 -2.96 -13.01
CA VAL A 666 -20.56 -1.91 -13.01
C VAL A 666 -19.60 -2.14 -11.84
N VAL A 667 -18.31 -2.16 -12.14
CA VAL A 667 -17.24 -2.35 -11.13
C VAL A 667 -16.76 -1.01 -10.61
N CYS A 668 -16.47 -0.07 -11.51
CA CYS A 668 -15.87 1.22 -11.17
C CYS A 668 -16.19 2.24 -12.26
N ILE A 669 -16.38 3.49 -11.85
CA ILE A 669 -16.51 4.66 -12.73
C ILE A 669 -15.43 5.66 -12.35
N SER A 670 -14.79 6.29 -13.33
CA SER A 670 -13.89 7.41 -13.13
C SER A 670 -14.19 8.52 -14.14
N CYS A 671 -14.30 9.74 -13.64
CA CYS A 671 -14.52 10.92 -14.46
C CYS A 671 -13.41 11.96 -14.17
N SER A 672 -12.95 12.61 -15.21
CA SER A 672 -12.06 13.77 -15.08
C SER A 672 -12.27 14.70 -16.26
N HIS A 673 -12.37 15.99 -16.00
CA HIS A 673 -12.66 17.01 -16.99
C HIS A 673 -13.92 16.68 -17.81
N GLY A 674 -13.77 16.29 -19.05
CA GLY A 674 -14.86 15.90 -19.93
C GLY A 674 -14.85 14.42 -20.34
N ASN A 675 -14.05 13.58 -19.69
CA ASN A 675 -13.88 12.17 -20.00
C ASN A 675 -14.52 11.28 -18.95
N THR A 676 -15.02 10.12 -19.37
CA THR A 676 -15.51 9.04 -18.50
C THR A 676 -14.89 7.71 -18.90
N LEU A 677 -14.50 6.93 -17.90
CA LEU A 677 -14.19 5.52 -17.98
C LEU A 677 -15.16 4.73 -17.11
N LEU A 678 -15.66 3.63 -17.65
CA LEU A 678 -16.55 2.71 -16.95
C LEU A 678 -16.04 1.29 -17.12
N ALA A 679 -15.77 0.60 -16.05
CA ALA A 679 -15.44 -0.82 -16.05
C ALA A 679 -16.66 -1.65 -15.66
N THR A 680 -16.91 -2.71 -16.41
CA THR A 680 -18.01 -3.66 -16.17
C THR A 680 -17.48 -5.07 -16.01
N LYS A 681 -18.23 -5.89 -15.29
CA LYS A 681 -17.99 -7.33 -15.15
C LYS A 681 -19.26 -8.09 -15.53
N ARG A 682 -19.10 -9.21 -16.23
CA ARG A 682 -20.22 -10.11 -16.57
C ARG A 682 -20.91 -10.61 -15.31
N LYS A 683 -22.25 -10.58 -15.29
CA LYS A 683 -23.06 -11.35 -14.30
C LYS A 683 -23.18 -12.77 -14.83
N TYR A 684 -22.77 -13.75 -14.04
CA TYR A 684 -22.97 -15.18 -14.32
C TYR A 684 -24.36 -15.63 -13.91
#